data_719da6aa0b7d2825de050384ce073c56
#
_entry.id   719da6aa0b7d2825de050384ce073c56
#
_cell.length_a   1.000
_cell.length_b   1.000
_cell.length_c   1.000
_cell.angle_alpha   90.00
_cell.angle_beta   90.00
_cell.angle_gamma   90.00
#
_symmetry.space_group_name_H-M   'P 1'
#
loop_
_entity.id
_entity.type
_entity.pdbx_description
1 polymer ?
#
loop_
_entity_poly.entity_id
_entity_poly.type
_entity_poly.pdbx_seq_one_letter_code
_entity_poly.pdbx_strand_id
1 'polypeptide(L)'
;MKSDSAPTRLPELLAPAGSPEALEAAFCAGADAVYLGGSAFNARMSAHNFDSRELEAAVTYAHARGGRVYLTLNTLVYDRELPDAVRAAYGAAAAGVDGLIIADLGAAACIRRALPGLPLHASTQLSGHNAAMGRALAPHGFSRFVIARETRLCDLAAAVADGPLEVEVFVHGALCVCHSGQCLFSSLVGGRSGNRGECAQPCRLPYRDLRGRACHPLSLKDLSLAAHIPELIRAGVASLKIEGRMKSPAYVGGVTGIFRRLLDERRAADREELGFLAALFSRGGFTDGYFTGRIDHSMTGVRSEADKARSADAEKTAAARLNPARAPGWLPVGATLTLCAGQPAALTMTAPLFRQGSGTIPAAETEAATATATETATATATVTVTGDIPTAVAEPTAALTASGAERRLSRMGGTPYRLSAGGCMVVSDGGLTVPPAHLNALRRAALDALTDARLARMPDPSAGSLPPEALDGVIAAASVAEPVPDGGASAEPVYTASFERPEQITAAAADFFSVRLLPLAAWTDAGRASGVALPPVIPDREAGDVRNALTAALRAGARDLLVGNPGHWELVRNALSDAGLTGQTNVRLYGCLRLNVTNRAAARMQALLCREITGLPLCGVILSPELTLPRLRDLCRSFPGSSAVVYGRIPLMLLEKCVIRELYPGSSDPHLPDGGAGASCAACRRGEAVLRDRTGAEFPVLRCAGHRNQVFNSLPVSMTDRADVLTRNGILNRHFLFTVEAPTVVDRVIASARTGTPVGGETRRIR
;
A
#
# COMPACT_ATOMS: atom_id res chain seq x y z
N MET A 1 0.21 -29.48 9.21
CA MET A 1 0.71 -28.93 10.47
C MET A 1 2.21 -28.69 10.30
N LYS A 2 2.64 -27.49 9.92
CA LYS A 2 4.05 -27.09 9.97
C LYS A 2 4.37 -26.83 11.45
N SER A 3 5.53 -27.28 11.91
CA SER A 3 5.98 -27.26 13.29
C SER A 3 5.81 -25.88 13.94
N ASP A 4 5.41 -25.86 15.22
CA ASP A 4 5.25 -24.71 16.14
C ASP A 4 6.56 -23.98 16.50
N SER A 5 7.59 -24.02 15.66
CA SER A 5 8.76 -23.17 15.85
C SER A 5 8.39 -21.73 15.48
N ALA A 6 8.30 -20.87 16.50
CA ALA A 6 8.14 -19.43 16.30
C ALA A 6 9.15 -18.92 15.25
N PRO A 7 8.74 -18.05 14.31
CA PRO A 7 9.65 -17.54 13.31
C PRO A 7 10.87 -16.93 13.99
N THR A 8 12.06 -17.40 13.63
CA THR A 8 13.33 -16.97 14.20
C THR A 8 13.65 -15.52 13.90
N ARG A 9 12.98 -14.94 12.89
CA ARG A 9 13.23 -13.60 12.37
C ARG A 9 12.13 -12.62 12.79
N LEU A 10 12.53 -11.46 13.32
CA LEU A 10 11.61 -10.35 13.61
C LEU A 10 11.21 -9.60 12.32
N PRO A 11 9.99 -9.07 12.25
CA PRO A 11 9.59 -8.14 11.18
C PRO A 11 10.48 -6.90 11.14
N GLU A 12 10.70 -6.37 9.93
CA GLU A 12 11.28 -5.04 9.73
C GLU A 12 10.39 -3.96 10.35
N LEU A 13 10.95 -3.04 11.11
CA LEU A 13 10.24 -1.85 11.61
C LEU A 13 10.44 -0.69 10.65
N LEU A 14 9.40 -0.37 9.88
CA LEU A 14 9.40 0.66 8.85
C LEU A 14 8.75 1.94 9.36
N ALA A 15 9.57 2.97 9.57
CA ALA A 15 9.13 4.27 10.08
C ALA A 15 8.90 5.30 8.97
N PRO A 16 8.01 6.29 9.16
CA PRO A 16 7.83 7.39 8.23
C PRO A 16 8.92 8.44 8.39
N ALA A 17 9.41 8.99 7.27
CA ALA A 17 10.27 10.18 7.29
C ALA A 17 9.67 11.25 6.39
N GLY A 18 9.18 12.33 7.01
CA GLY A 18 8.64 13.51 6.32
C GLY A 18 9.62 14.69 6.31
N SER A 19 10.77 14.57 6.97
CA SER A 19 11.87 15.52 6.96
C SER A 19 13.17 14.82 7.37
N PRO A 20 14.36 15.44 7.15
CA PRO A 20 15.63 14.90 7.64
C PRO A 20 15.63 14.63 9.15
N GLU A 21 15.07 15.51 9.96
CA GLU A 21 15.01 15.36 11.42
C GLU A 21 14.10 14.18 11.82
N ALA A 22 13.02 13.93 11.07
CA ALA A 22 12.15 12.78 11.29
C ALA A 22 12.86 11.47 10.93
N LEU A 23 13.69 11.47 9.89
CA LEU A 23 14.55 10.35 9.49
C LEU A 23 15.56 10.04 10.61
N GLU A 24 16.26 11.07 11.11
CA GLU A 24 17.19 10.91 12.23
C GLU A 24 16.50 10.35 13.48
N ALA A 25 15.33 10.91 13.84
CA ALA A 25 14.54 10.45 14.96
C ALA A 25 14.12 8.98 14.83
N ALA A 26 13.74 8.53 13.62
CA ALA A 26 13.38 7.16 13.33
C ALA A 26 14.53 6.19 13.60
N PHE A 27 15.72 6.48 13.06
CA PHE A 27 16.90 5.62 13.25
C PHE A 27 17.44 5.67 14.68
N CYS A 28 17.40 6.83 15.34
CA CYS A 28 17.74 6.95 16.77
C CYS A 28 16.83 6.06 17.64
N ALA A 29 15.55 5.96 17.28
CA ALA A 29 14.56 5.15 17.99
C ALA A 29 14.55 3.67 17.58
N GLY A 30 15.39 3.26 16.63
CA GLY A 30 15.58 1.86 16.25
C GLY A 30 14.76 1.37 15.07
N ALA A 31 14.37 2.24 14.14
CA ALA A 31 13.82 1.82 12.85
C ALA A 31 14.83 0.97 12.07
N ASP A 32 14.36 -0.07 11.38
CA ASP A 32 15.17 -0.86 10.45
C ASP A 32 15.17 -0.25 9.06
N ALA A 33 14.09 0.43 8.71
CA ALA A 33 13.94 1.15 7.46
C ALA A 33 13.08 2.40 7.62
N VAL A 34 13.21 3.32 6.67
CA VAL A 34 12.32 4.48 6.56
C VAL A 34 11.69 4.54 5.18
N TYR A 35 10.46 5.08 5.10
CA TYR A 35 9.86 5.46 3.83
C TYR A 35 9.62 6.95 3.76
N LEU A 36 9.95 7.54 2.63
CA LEU A 36 9.88 8.97 2.38
C LEU A 36 9.29 9.27 1.00
N GLY A 37 9.00 10.54 0.74
CA GLY A 37 8.47 11.00 -0.55
C GLY A 37 9.45 11.91 -1.25
N GLY A 38 9.61 11.72 -2.56
CA GLY A 38 10.28 12.69 -3.42
C GLY A 38 9.37 13.88 -3.75
N SER A 39 9.88 14.85 -4.49
CA SER A 39 9.18 16.08 -4.88
C SER A 39 7.91 15.85 -5.70
N ALA A 40 7.73 14.67 -6.33
CA ALA A 40 6.57 14.33 -7.15
C ALA A 40 6.08 12.89 -6.90
N PHE A 41 4.89 12.57 -7.41
CA PHE A 41 4.29 11.22 -7.46
C PHE A 41 4.11 10.53 -6.11
N ASN A 42 3.94 11.26 -5.02
CA ASN A 42 3.70 10.67 -3.71
C ASN A 42 2.34 11.05 -3.09
N ALA A 43 1.76 10.16 -2.29
CA ALA A 43 0.42 10.33 -1.69
C ALA A 43 0.36 11.39 -0.57
N ARG A 44 1.43 12.11 -0.30
CA ARG A 44 1.53 13.20 0.69
C ARG A 44 2.24 14.42 0.09
N MET A 45 1.70 14.94 -1.03
CA MET A 45 2.27 16.10 -1.73
C MET A 45 2.48 17.33 -0.85
N SER A 46 1.69 17.49 0.21
CA SER A 46 1.82 18.60 1.17
C SER A 46 2.85 18.37 2.30
N ALA A 47 3.55 17.23 2.34
CA ALA A 47 4.69 17.03 3.21
C ALA A 47 5.93 17.76 2.69
N HIS A 48 7.01 17.84 3.47
CA HIS A 48 8.27 18.47 3.04
C HIS A 48 8.78 17.86 1.73
N ASN A 49 8.79 16.55 1.59
CA ASN A 49 9.31 15.81 0.43
C ASN A 49 10.79 16.11 0.12
N PHE A 50 11.55 15.07 -0.11
CA PHE A 50 13.01 15.14 -0.26
C PHE A 50 13.39 15.53 -1.70
N ASP A 51 14.28 16.52 -1.85
CA ASP A 51 14.95 16.76 -3.12
C ASP A 51 16.07 15.74 -3.36
N SER A 52 16.78 15.84 -4.51
CA SER A 52 17.80 14.86 -4.88
C SER A 52 18.97 14.84 -3.88
N ARG A 53 19.41 16.00 -3.38
CA ARG A 53 20.53 16.09 -2.42
C ARG A 53 20.13 15.58 -1.04
N GLU A 54 18.92 15.93 -0.60
CA GLU A 54 18.36 15.43 0.65
C GLU A 54 18.15 13.92 0.60
N LEU A 55 17.76 13.38 -0.57
CA LEU A 55 17.60 11.94 -0.77
C LEU A 55 18.93 11.19 -0.68
N GLU A 56 19.98 11.68 -1.35
CA GLU A 56 21.34 11.12 -1.25
C GLU A 56 21.87 11.16 0.19
N ALA A 57 21.67 12.28 0.89
CA ALA A 57 22.05 12.41 2.29
C ALA A 57 21.27 11.46 3.19
N ALA A 58 19.98 11.29 2.94
CA ALA A 58 19.10 10.39 3.69
C ALA A 58 19.51 8.91 3.50
N VAL A 59 19.84 8.50 2.27
CA VAL A 59 20.32 7.15 1.97
C VAL A 59 21.67 6.91 2.65
N THR A 60 22.63 7.82 2.50
CA THR A 60 23.95 7.71 3.15
C THR A 60 23.82 7.60 4.66
N TYR A 61 22.97 8.43 5.28
CA TYR A 61 22.72 8.41 6.73
C TYR A 61 22.11 7.08 7.20
N ALA A 62 21.14 6.56 6.44
CA ALA A 62 20.47 5.30 6.73
C ALA A 62 21.45 4.11 6.58
N HIS A 63 22.17 4.03 5.46
CA HIS A 63 23.11 2.96 5.17
C HIS A 63 24.27 2.93 6.17
N ALA A 64 24.79 4.09 6.58
CA ALA A 64 25.80 4.15 7.63
C ALA A 64 25.31 3.50 8.95
N ARG A 65 23.99 3.53 9.19
CA ARG A 65 23.34 2.91 10.37
C ARG A 65 22.79 1.51 10.13
N GLY A 66 23.04 0.95 8.94
CA GLY A 66 22.54 -0.38 8.55
C GLY A 66 21.04 -0.44 8.31
N GLY A 67 20.42 0.71 8.10
CA GLY A 67 19.00 0.83 7.75
C GLY A 67 18.78 0.93 6.24
N ARG A 68 17.52 0.90 5.82
CA ARG A 68 17.08 1.02 4.42
C ARG A 68 16.20 2.25 4.20
N VAL A 69 16.14 2.68 2.94
CA VAL A 69 15.31 3.80 2.50
C VAL A 69 14.42 3.35 1.34
N TYR A 70 13.10 3.50 1.50
CA TYR A 70 12.13 3.24 0.43
C TYR A 70 11.50 4.56 -0.03
N LEU A 71 11.59 4.84 -1.33
CA LEU A 71 10.96 6.02 -1.92
C LEU A 71 9.52 5.70 -2.35
N THR A 72 8.58 6.59 -2.03
CA THR A 72 7.19 6.45 -2.47
C THR A 72 6.96 7.11 -3.83
N LEU A 73 6.54 6.32 -4.82
CA LEU A 73 5.97 6.69 -6.11
C LEU A 73 4.52 6.16 -6.17
N ASN A 74 3.72 6.48 -5.16
CA ASN A 74 2.47 5.78 -4.86
C ASN A 74 1.22 6.59 -5.17
N THR A 75 1.24 7.36 -6.25
CA THR A 75 0.06 7.99 -6.87
C THR A 75 -0.24 7.34 -8.21
N LEU A 76 -1.46 7.56 -8.71
CA LEU A 76 -1.79 7.27 -10.11
C LEU A 76 -1.04 8.23 -11.02
N VAL A 77 -0.62 7.74 -12.19
CA VAL A 77 0.17 8.47 -13.19
C VAL A 77 -0.65 8.59 -14.47
N TYR A 78 -0.63 9.74 -15.13
CA TYR A 78 -1.22 9.92 -16.45
C TYR A 78 -0.18 9.64 -17.56
N ASP A 79 -0.62 9.34 -18.79
CA ASP A 79 0.29 9.03 -19.91
C ASP A 79 1.43 10.05 -20.08
N ARG A 80 1.12 11.33 -20.00
CA ARG A 80 2.10 12.41 -20.17
C ARG A 80 3.09 12.53 -19.02
N GLU A 81 2.79 11.92 -17.88
CA GLU A 81 3.62 11.94 -16.67
C GLU A 81 4.50 10.68 -16.55
N LEU A 82 4.24 9.64 -17.35
CA LEU A 82 5.05 8.41 -17.31
C LEU A 82 6.56 8.66 -17.47
N PRO A 83 7.02 9.53 -18.43
CA PRO A 83 8.45 9.85 -18.54
C PRO A 83 9.01 10.44 -17.25
N ASP A 84 8.29 11.33 -16.59
CA ASP A 84 8.76 11.96 -15.34
C ASP A 84 8.75 10.98 -14.17
N ALA A 85 7.78 10.09 -14.10
CA ALA A 85 7.74 9.03 -13.07
C ALA A 85 8.92 8.06 -13.22
N VAL A 86 9.28 7.68 -14.45
CA VAL A 86 10.45 6.81 -14.68
C VAL A 86 11.74 7.57 -14.42
N ARG A 87 11.88 8.85 -14.82
CA ARG A 87 13.05 9.69 -14.45
C ARG A 87 13.21 9.83 -12.94
N ALA A 88 12.11 9.99 -12.19
CA ALA A 88 12.16 10.01 -10.73
C ALA A 88 12.68 8.68 -10.15
N ALA A 89 12.34 7.54 -10.77
CA ALA A 89 12.89 6.23 -10.38
C ALA A 89 14.40 6.11 -10.70
N TYR A 90 14.88 6.64 -11.83
CA TYR A 90 16.31 6.73 -12.11
C TYR A 90 17.06 7.57 -11.06
N GLY A 91 16.52 8.73 -10.72
CA GLY A 91 17.10 9.57 -9.64
C GLY A 91 17.13 8.83 -8.29
N ALA A 92 16.10 8.07 -7.98
CA ALA A 92 16.04 7.25 -6.77
C ALA A 92 17.12 6.13 -6.79
N ALA A 93 17.25 5.42 -7.91
CA ALA A 93 18.26 4.39 -8.06
C ALA A 93 19.69 4.97 -7.97
N ALA A 94 19.95 6.10 -8.63
CA ALA A 94 21.24 6.80 -8.55
C ALA A 94 21.57 7.27 -7.12
N ALA A 95 20.55 7.67 -6.32
CA ALA A 95 20.73 8.01 -4.91
C ALA A 95 20.93 6.78 -4.01
N GLY A 96 20.78 5.55 -4.52
CA GLY A 96 20.99 4.30 -3.80
C GLY A 96 19.78 3.87 -2.92
N VAL A 97 18.53 4.23 -3.25
CA VAL A 97 17.36 3.77 -2.48
C VAL A 97 17.19 2.25 -2.57
N ASP A 98 16.73 1.63 -1.50
CA ASP A 98 16.60 0.17 -1.39
C ASP A 98 15.32 -0.38 -2.02
N GLY A 99 14.43 0.48 -2.52
CA GLY A 99 13.22 0.09 -3.24
C GLY A 99 12.21 1.21 -3.42
N LEU A 100 11.23 0.97 -4.30
CA LEU A 100 10.13 1.89 -4.59
C LEU A 100 8.80 1.33 -4.12
N ILE A 101 8.02 2.15 -3.41
CA ILE A 101 6.62 1.85 -3.06
C ILE A 101 5.73 2.48 -4.13
N ILE A 102 5.12 1.65 -5.00
CA ILE A 102 4.45 2.09 -6.22
C ILE A 102 2.97 1.67 -6.24
N ALA A 103 2.10 2.53 -6.79
CA ALA A 103 0.66 2.28 -6.90
C ALA A 103 0.16 2.15 -8.34
N ASP A 104 0.86 2.70 -9.31
CA ASP A 104 0.47 2.63 -10.72
C ASP A 104 1.15 1.45 -11.41
N LEU A 105 0.37 0.48 -11.88
CA LEU A 105 0.90 -0.72 -12.54
C LEU A 105 1.57 -0.42 -13.88
N GLY A 106 1.14 0.64 -14.58
CA GLY A 106 1.78 1.05 -15.82
C GLY A 106 3.15 1.66 -15.59
N ALA A 107 3.27 2.54 -14.59
CA ALA A 107 4.55 3.08 -14.16
C ALA A 107 5.47 1.97 -13.63
N ALA A 108 4.93 1.01 -12.87
CA ALA A 108 5.68 -0.16 -12.39
C ALA A 108 6.26 -0.98 -13.55
N ALA A 109 5.47 -1.26 -14.59
CA ALA A 109 5.92 -1.99 -15.77
C ALA A 109 7.04 -1.26 -16.53
N CYS A 110 6.93 0.07 -16.68
CA CYS A 110 7.97 0.89 -17.29
C CYS A 110 9.26 0.88 -16.44
N ILE A 111 9.14 1.11 -15.13
CA ILE A 111 10.27 1.16 -14.20
C ILE A 111 10.95 -0.21 -14.12
N ARG A 112 10.20 -1.30 -14.02
CA ARG A 112 10.78 -2.64 -13.98
C ARG A 112 11.63 -2.96 -15.21
N ARG A 113 11.17 -2.51 -16.39
CA ARG A 113 11.91 -2.68 -17.64
C ARG A 113 13.15 -1.79 -17.71
N ALA A 114 13.07 -0.56 -17.20
CA ALA A 114 14.18 0.40 -17.22
C ALA A 114 15.24 0.12 -16.16
N LEU A 115 14.82 -0.34 -14.98
CA LEU A 115 15.60 -0.50 -13.75
C LEU A 115 15.38 -1.89 -13.15
N PRO A 116 15.85 -2.97 -13.79
CA PRO A 116 15.59 -4.34 -13.36
C PRO A 116 16.15 -4.69 -11.97
N GLY A 117 17.19 -3.99 -11.52
CA GLY A 117 17.81 -4.16 -10.20
C GLY A 117 17.05 -3.52 -9.05
N LEU A 118 16.14 -2.56 -9.32
CA LEU A 118 15.45 -1.80 -8.27
C LEU A 118 14.22 -2.55 -7.75
N PRO A 119 14.15 -2.90 -6.45
CA PRO A 119 13.01 -3.59 -5.87
C PRO A 119 11.72 -2.76 -5.91
N LEU A 120 10.59 -3.41 -6.25
CA LEU A 120 9.26 -2.80 -6.28
C LEU A 120 8.38 -3.35 -5.15
N HIS A 121 7.81 -2.46 -4.35
CA HIS A 121 6.84 -2.77 -3.32
C HIS A 121 5.47 -2.27 -3.75
N ALA A 122 4.48 -3.15 -3.86
CA ALA A 122 3.11 -2.78 -4.19
C ALA A 122 2.50 -1.97 -3.05
N SER A 123 2.13 -0.72 -3.33
CA SER A 123 1.52 0.17 -2.35
C SER A 123 0.15 -0.34 -1.88
N THR A 124 -0.25 0.00 -0.66
CA THR A 124 -1.63 -0.19 -0.18
C THR A 124 -2.67 0.48 -1.10
N GLN A 125 -2.28 1.48 -1.89
CA GLN A 125 -3.14 2.13 -2.90
C GLN A 125 -3.53 1.20 -4.07
N LEU A 126 -2.87 0.04 -4.23
CA LEU A 126 -3.27 -1.01 -5.17
C LEU A 126 -4.39 -1.90 -4.62
N SER A 127 -4.88 -1.65 -3.41
CA SER A 127 -5.99 -2.39 -2.78
C SER A 127 -5.74 -3.90 -2.62
N GLY A 128 -4.50 -4.31 -2.38
CA GLY A 128 -4.16 -5.71 -2.13
C GLY A 128 -4.78 -6.19 -0.81
N HIS A 129 -5.60 -7.25 -0.84
CA HIS A 129 -6.36 -7.71 0.31
C HIS A 129 -6.47 -9.24 0.43
N ASN A 130 -5.78 -9.99 -0.45
CA ASN A 130 -5.76 -11.45 -0.46
C ASN A 130 -4.42 -12.00 -1.00
N ALA A 131 -4.17 -13.28 -0.80
CA ALA A 131 -2.96 -13.97 -1.26
C ALA A 131 -2.83 -13.97 -2.80
N ALA A 132 -3.95 -14.03 -3.51
CA ALA A 132 -3.97 -14.03 -4.98
C ALA A 132 -3.38 -12.74 -5.58
N MET A 133 -3.47 -11.61 -4.87
CA MET A 133 -2.80 -10.36 -5.29
C MET A 133 -1.28 -10.52 -5.32
N GLY A 134 -0.70 -11.16 -4.30
CA GLY A 134 0.74 -11.47 -4.27
C GLY A 134 1.16 -12.36 -5.43
N ARG A 135 0.37 -13.42 -5.72
CA ARG A 135 0.63 -14.32 -6.84
C ARG A 135 0.51 -13.64 -8.21
N ALA A 136 -0.44 -12.71 -8.36
CA ALA A 136 -0.59 -11.93 -9.59
C ALA A 136 0.58 -10.97 -9.83
N LEU A 137 1.17 -10.37 -8.78
CA LEU A 137 2.20 -9.34 -8.91
C LEU A 137 3.63 -9.88 -8.91
N ALA A 138 3.90 -11.03 -8.29
CA ALA A 138 5.25 -11.58 -8.17
C ALA A 138 5.96 -11.80 -9.52
N PRO A 139 5.32 -12.35 -10.57
CA PRO A 139 5.97 -12.52 -11.89
C PRO A 139 6.37 -11.20 -12.54
N HIS A 140 5.80 -10.08 -12.10
CA HIS A 140 6.04 -8.75 -12.65
C HIS A 140 7.08 -7.94 -11.83
N GLY A 141 7.87 -8.64 -10.99
CA GLY A 141 9.02 -8.08 -10.31
C GLY A 141 8.71 -7.32 -9.04
N PHE A 142 7.51 -7.48 -8.48
CA PHE A 142 7.25 -7.06 -7.12
C PHE A 142 7.86 -8.05 -6.12
N SER A 143 8.45 -7.54 -5.06
CA SER A 143 9.04 -8.33 -3.97
C SER A 143 8.24 -8.27 -2.68
N ARG A 144 7.43 -7.21 -2.52
CA ARG A 144 6.62 -6.96 -1.32
C ARG A 144 5.30 -6.33 -1.70
N PHE A 145 4.24 -6.59 -0.93
CA PHE A 145 3.03 -5.78 -1.03
C PHE A 145 2.53 -5.33 0.35
N VAL A 146 2.06 -4.08 0.38
CA VAL A 146 1.45 -3.48 1.57
C VAL A 146 -0.03 -3.85 1.57
N ILE A 147 -0.41 -4.77 2.41
CA ILE A 147 -1.80 -5.24 2.49
C ILE A 147 -2.74 -4.11 2.93
N ALA A 148 -3.98 -4.13 2.45
CA ALA A 148 -4.98 -3.14 2.82
C ALA A 148 -5.21 -3.10 4.33
N ARG A 149 -5.38 -1.91 4.91
CA ARG A 149 -5.54 -1.69 6.36
C ARG A 149 -6.81 -2.32 6.92
N GLU A 150 -7.76 -2.63 6.05
CA GLU A 150 -9.07 -3.22 6.34
C GLU A 150 -9.01 -4.75 6.46
N THR A 151 -7.82 -5.36 6.29
CA THR A 151 -7.62 -6.82 6.31
C THR A 151 -7.65 -7.36 7.74
N ARG A 152 -8.37 -8.47 7.95
CA ARG A 152 -8.42 -9.19 9.24
C ARG A 152 -7.19 -10.06 9.44
N LEU A 153 -6.89 -10.41 10.69
CA LEU A 153 -5.75 -11.28 11.01
C LEU A 153 -5.78 -12.62 10.25
N CYS A 154 -6.94 -13.24 10.09
CA CYS A 154 -7.05 -14.51 9.36
C CYS A 154 -6.69 -14.38 7.87
N ASP A 155 -7.14 -13.31 7.21
CA ASP A 155 -6.80 -13.04 5.80
C ASP A 155 -5.33 -12.61 5.65
N LEU A 156 -4.80 -11.87 6.63
CA LEU A 156 -3.38 -11.52 6.69
C LEU A 156 -2.52 -12.79 6.79
N ALA A 157 -2.89 -13.70 7.69
CA ALA A 157 -2.16 -14.98 7.86
C ALA A 157 -2.22 -15.82 6.58
N ALA A 158 -3.36 -15.86 5.89
CA ALA A 158 -3.49 -16.53 4.59
C ALA A 158 -2.59 -15.87 3.53
N ALA A 159 -2.58 -14.54 3.44
CA ALA A 159 -1.75 -13.81 2.49
C ALA A 159 -0.24 -14.07 2.70
N VAL A 160 0.21 -14.22 3.96
CA VAL A 160 1.60 -14.56 4.30
C VAL A 160 1.91 -16.03 3.99
N ALA A 161 0.99 -16.95 4.35
CA ALA A 161 1.23 -18.39 4.19
C ALA A 161 1.21 -18.86 2.72
N ASP A 162 0.30 -18.29 1.93
CA ASP A 162 -0.01 -18.74 0.57
C ASP A 162 0.51 -17.78 -0.51
N GLY A 163 1.10 -16.64 -0.12
CA GLY A 163 1.64 -15.64 -1.04
C GLY A 163 3.14 -15.79 -1.28
N PRO A 164 3.64 -15.49 -2.49
CA PRO A 164 5.07 -15.49 -2.83
C PRO A 164 5.78 -14.19 -2.44
N LEU A 165 5.06 -13.14 -2.09
CA LEU A 165 5.60 -11.82 -1.76
C LEU A 165 5.69 -11.60 -0.25
N GLU A 166 6.67 -10.82 0.19
CA GLU A 166 6.70 -10.28 1.55
C GLU A 166 5.43 -9.46 1.81
N VAL A 167 4.81 -9.66 2.99
CA VAL A 167 3.63 -8.89 3.39
C VAL A 167 4.02 -7.82 4.39
N GLU A 168 3.68 -6.56 4.07
CA GLU A 168 3.86 -5.39 4.92
C GLU A 168 2.51 -4.93 5.48
N VAL A 169 2.44 -4.63 6.77
CA VAL A 169 1.22 -4.25 7.49
C VAL A 169 1.36 -2.90 8.16
N PHE A 170 0.37 -2.01 7.98
CA PHE A 170 0.29 -0.82 8.83
C PHE A 170 -0.12 -1.19 10.25
N VAL A 171 0.70 -0.75 11.23
CA VAL A 171 0.49 -1.09 12.64
C VAL A 171 0.12 0.10 13.51
N HIS A 172 0.31 1.34 13.03
CA HIS A 172 0.03 2.53 13.83
C HIS A 172 -0.27 3.76 12.95
N GLY A 173 -1.15 4.64 13.43
CA GLY A 173 -1.41 5.96 12.88
C GLY A 173 -2.75 6.08 12.15
N ALA A 174 -2.88 7.06 11.27
CA ALA A 174 -4.15 7.44 10.66
C ALA A 174 -4.80 6.30 9.87
N LEU A 175 -6.06 6.00 10.21
CA LEU A 175 -6.88 5.00 9.52
C LEU A 175 -7.84 5.69 8.55
N CYS A 176 -7.91 5.19 7.32
CA CYS A 176 -8.87 5.61 6.32
C CYS A 176 -10.15 4.79 6.47
N VAL A 177 -11.32 5.41 6.31
CA VAL A 177 -12.61 4.71 6.35
C VAL A 177 -12.91 4.00 5.03
N CYS A 178 -12.43 4.57 3.91
CA CYS A 178 -12.55 3.96 2.60
C CYS A 178 -11.49 2.89 2.42
N HIS A 179 -11.86 1.79 1.78
CA HIS A 179 -10.92 0.76 1.39
C HIS A 179 -9.73 1.38 0.65
N SER A 180 -8.54 0.96 1.01
CA SER A 180 -7.28 1.57 0.54
C SER A 180 -7.24 1.66 -0.99
N GLY A 181 -6.91 2.83 -1.54
CA GLY A 181 -6.85 3.09 -2.99
C GLY A 181 -8.18 3.27 -3.72
N GLN A 182 -9.34 3.15 -3.02
CA GLN A 182 -10.68 3.15 -3.65
C GLN A 182 -11.50 4.41 -3.39
N CYS A 183 -10.88 5.49 -2.87
CA CYS A 183 -11.59 6.72 -2.55
C CYS A 183 -11.53 7.75 -3.68
N LEU A 184 -12.70 8.07 -4.23
CA LEU A 184 -12.88 9.13 -5.25
C LEU A 184 -13.61 10.37 -4.69
N PHE A 185 -13.95 10.39 -3.39
CA PHE A 185 -14.80 11.43 -2.83
C PHE A 185 -14.19 12.82 -2.97
N SER A 186 -12.96 12.98 -2.50
CA SER A 186 -12.25 14.27 -2.56
C SER A 186 -12.03 14.76 -4.00
N SER A 187 -11.82 13.85 -4.93
CA SER A 187 -11.62 14.14 -6.35
C SER A 187 -12.92 14.61 -7.02
N LEU A 188 -13.96 13.78 -6.97
CA LEU A 188 -15.18 14.03 -7.72
C LEU A 188 -16.06 15.13 -7.13
N VAL A 189 -16.00 15.35 -5.81
CA VAL A 189 -16.76 16.42 -5.15
C VAL A 189 -15.95 17.72 -5.09
N GLY A 190 -14.67 17.64 -4.71
CA GLY A 190 -13.81 18.80 -4.46
C GLY A 190 -12.69 19.07 -5.48
N GLY A 191 -12.52 18.22 -6.50
CA GLY A 191 -11.47 18.37 -7.51
C GLY A 191 -10.05 18.04 -7.03
N ARG A 192 -9.89 17.49 -5.82
CA ARG A 192 -8.61 17.16 -5.19
C ARG A 192 -8.47 15.64 -5.05
N SER A 193 -7.68 15.02 -5.92
CA SER A 193 -7.57 13.56 -5.95
C SER A 193 -6.79 13.01 -4.76
N GLY A 194 -7.46 12.14 -3.98
CA GLY A 194 -6.79 11.37 -2.92
C GLY A 194 -5.80 10.35 -3.47
N ASN A 195 -6.07 9.80 -4.66
CA ASN A 195 -5.18 8.85 -5.35
C ASN A 195 -3.96 9.55 -5.98
N ARG A 196 -3.94 10.88 -5.97
CA ARG A 196 -2.82 11.72 -6.43
C ARG A 196 -2.22 12.59 -5.33
N GLY A 197 -2.47 12.25 -4.07
CA GLY A 197 -1.84 12.88 -2.90
C GLY A 197 -2.48 14.17 -2.40
N GLU A 198 -3.65 14.58 -2.92
CA GLU A 198 -4.29 15.87 -2.63
C GLU A 198 -5.59 15.74 -1.79
N CYS A 199 -5.77 14.63 -1.07
CA CYS A 199 -6.99 14.35 -0.31
C CYS A 199 -7.38 15.49 0.64
N ALA A 200 -8.59 16.06 0.47
CA ALA A 200 -9.16 17.07 1.34
C ALA A 200 -9.79 16.51 2.64
N GLN A 201 -9.72 15.20 2.87
CA GLN A 201 -10.26 14.50 4.03
C GLN A 201 -11.77 14.73 4.28
N PRO A 202 -12.66 14.60 3.27
CA PRO A 202 -14.10 14.80 3.46
C PRO A 202 -14.71 13.85 4.50
N CYS A 203 -14.12 12.68 4.71
CA CYS A 203 -14.53 11.72 5.75
C CYS A 203 -14.34 12.25 7.19
N ARG A 204 -13.60 13.33 7.40
CA ARG A 204 -13.40 13.96 8.72
C ARG A 204 -14.37 15.11 8.99
N LEU A 205 -15.16 15.51 8.01
CA LEU A 205 -16.16 16.56 8.15
C LEU A 205 -17.42 16.01 8.86
N PRO A 206 -18.21 16.90 9.49
CA PRO A 206 -19.50 16.51 10.04
C PRO A 206 -20.52 16.25 8.92
N TYR A 207 -21.35 15.25 9.14
CA TYR A 207 -22.53 14.92 8.36
C TYR A 207 -23.78 15.03 9.25
N ARG A 208 -24.96 14.79 8.69
CA ARG A 208 -26.22 14.80 9.44
C ARG A 208 -26.80 13.38 9.54
N ASP A 209 -27.23 13.01 10.75
CA ASP A 209 -28.02 11.80 10.96
C ASP A 209 -29.48 12.02 10.46
N LEU A 210 -30.29 10.99 10.51
CA LEU A 210 -31.69 11.08 10.09
C LEU A 210 -32.57 12.09 10.91
N ARG A 211 -32.09 12.46 12.11
CA ARG A 211 -32.75 13.47 12.96
C ARG A 211 -32.17 14.88 12.69
N GLY A 212 -31.31 15.03 11.67
CA GLY A 212 -30.67 16.30 11.34
C GLY A 212 -29.52 16.71 12.26
N ARG A 213 -29.11 15.86 13.23
CA ARG A 213 -28.03 16.17 14.18
C ARG A 213 -26.68 15.94 13.51
N ALA A 214 -25.71 16.78 13.86
CA ALA A 214 -24.33 16.61 13.38
C ALA A 214 -23.71 15.35 13.98
N CYS A 215 -23.09 14.54 13.11
CA CYS A 215 -22.37 13.33 13.45
C CYS A 215 -21.14 13.14 12.53
N HIS A 216 -20.23 12.24 12.90
CA HIS A 216 -19.02 11.98 12.12
C HIS A 216 -18.93 10.48 11.74
N PRO A 217 -19.86 9.94 10.97
CA PRO A 217 -20.00 8.49 10.74
C PRO A 217 -18.81 7.90 9.94
N LEU A 218 -18.09 8.74 9.19
CA LEU A 218 -16.95 8.38 8.39
C LEU A 218 -15.60 8.64 9.09
N SER A 219 -15.59 9.28 10.27
CA SER A 219 -14.33 9.60 10.96
C SER A 219 -13.94 8.47 11.90
N LEU A 220 -12.90 7.72 11.54
CA LEU A 220 -12.36 6.65 12.36
C LEU A 220 -11.34 7.16 13.37
N LYS A 221 -11.21 6.47 14.51
CA LYS A 221 -10.05 6.53 15.39
C LYS A 221 -8.78 6.15 14.64
N ASP A 222 -7.63 6.44 15.20
CA ASP A 222 -6.35 6.01 14.64
C ASP A 222 -6.13 4.51 14.92
N LEU A 223 -5.40 3.85 14.02
CA LEU A 223 -5.01 2.46 14.17
C LEU A 223 -3.92 2.33 15.25
N SER A 224 -3.99 1.31 16.09
CA SER A 224 -2.84 0.80 16.81
C SER A 224 -2.94 -0.71 16.99
N LEU A 225 -1.95 -1.43 16.49
CA LEU A 225 -1.75 -2.86 16.68
C LEU A 225 -0.63 -3.17 17.68
N ALA A 226 -0.27 -2.22 18.54
CA ALA A 226 0.78 -2.40 19.55
C ALA A 226 0.44 -3.52 20.55
N ALA A 227 -0.85 -3.78 20.80
CA ALA A 227 -1.31 -4.90 21.61
C ALA A 227 -1.23 -6.26 20.90
N HIS A 228 -0.95 -6.28 19.57
CA HIS A 228 -0.99 -7.47 18.72
C HIS A 228 0.37 -7.85 18.11
N ILE A 229 1.47 -7.34 18.67
CA ILE A 229 2.82 -7.65 18.17
C ILE A 229 3.11 -9.16 18.16
N PRO A 230 2.77 -9.94 19.22
CA PRO A 230 2.99 -11.38 19.20
C PRO A 230 2.22 -12.11 18.09
N GLU A 231 1.00 -11.68 17.78
CA GLU A 231 0.18 -12.25 16.71
C GLU A 231 0.78 -11.94 15.33
N LEU A 232 1.27 -10.72 15.11
CA LEU A 232 1.92 -10.31 13.87
C LEU A 232 3.22 -11.07 13.62
N ILE A 233 4.03 -11.29 14.68
CA ILE A 233 5.26 -12.11 14.61
C ILE A 233 4.90 -13.56 14.26
N ARG A 234 3.90 -14.15 14.93
CA ARG A 234 3.45 -15.53 14.64
C ARG A 234 2.88 -15.69 13.23
N ALA A 235 2.18 -14.68 12.73
CA ALA A 235 1.68 -14.67 11.36
C ALA A 235 2.80 -14.60 10.31
N GLY A 236 4.05 -14.30 10.70
CA GLY A 236 5.19 -14.24 9.77
C GLY A 236 5.21 -12.97 8.90
N VAL A 237 4.61 -11.87 9.38
CA VAL A 237 4.63 -10.58 8.68
C VAL A 237 6.07 -10.11 8.48
N ALA A 238 6.41 -9.66 7.28
CA ALA A 238 7.77 -9.25 6.93
C ALA A 238 8.12 -7.83 7.39
N SER A 239 7.14 -6.90 7.40
CA SER A 239 7.38 -5.49 7.73
C SER A 239 6.20 -4.88 8.47
N LEU A 240 6.49 -4.15 9.55
CA LEU A 240 5.54 -3.37 10.35
C LEU A 240 5.69 -1.89 10.03
N LYS A 241 4.68 -1.30 9.39
CA LYS A 241 4.71 0.07 8.92
C LYS A 241 3.97 1.03 9.83
N ILE A 242 4.65 2.11 10.23
CA ILE A 242 4.08 3.21 10.99
C ILE A 242 3.61 4.29 10.00
N GLU A 243 2.35 4.75 10.08
CA GLU A 243 1.86 5.91 9.32
C GLU A 243 2.23 7.21 10.03
N GLY A 244 2.73 8.22 9.29
CA GLY A 244 3.04 9.49 9.92
C GLY A 244 3.98 10.43 9.18
N ARG A 245 4.10 10.43 7.85
CA ARG A 245 4.99 11.34 7.08
C ARG A 245 4.73 12.85 7.30
N MET A 246 3.53 13.20 7.78
CA MET A 246 3.19 14.59 8.12
C MET A 246 3.27 14.85 9.64
N LYS A 247 4.00 14.04 10.38
CA LYS A 247 4.13 14.12 11.83
C LYS A 247 5.50 14.67 12.23
N SER A 248 5.56 15.20 13.48
CA SER A 248 6.80 15.74 14.06
C SER A 248 7.86 14.63 14.26
N PRO A 249 9.16 14.99 14.29
CA PRO A 249 10.22 14.06 14.67
C PRO A 249 9.98 13.40 16.02
N ALA A 250 9.41 14.13 16.99
CA ALA A 250 9.06 13.62 18.31
C ALA A 250 8.02 12.49 18.24
N TYR A 251 6.97 12.64 17.40
CA TYR A 251 6.01 11.59 17.14
C TYR A 251 6.69 10.36 16.52
N VAL A 252 7.48 10.57 15.46
CA VAL A 252 8.15 9.48 14.75
C VAL A 252 9.05 8.69 15.69
N GLY A 253 9.93 9.36 16.42
CA GLY A 253 10.84 8.69 17.36
C GLY A 253 10.10 8.06 18.53
N GLY A 254 9.10 8.73 19.10
CA GLY A 254 8.32 8.21 20.24
C GLY A 254 7.56 6.93 19.89
N VAL A 255 6.87 6.91 18.73
CA VAL A 255 6.15 5.71 18.25
C VAL A 255 7.14 4.59 17.90
N THR A 256 8.17 4.90 17.11
CA THR A 256 9.16 3.92 16.66
C THR A 256 9.86 3.26 17.87
N GLY A 257 10.23 4.03 18.89
CA GLY A 257 10.91 3.49 20.08
C GLY A 257 10.05 2.53 20.89
N ILE A 258 8.74 2.76 20.97
CA ILE A 258 7.83 1.80 21.60
C ILE A 258 7.74 0.53 20.77
N PHE A 259 7.43 0.63 19.46
CA PHE A 259 7.34 -0.55 18.59
C PHE A 259 8.64 -1.34 18.54
N ARG A 260 9.81 -0.68 18.56
CA ARG A 260 11.11 -1.36 18.64
C ARG A 260 11.23 -2.21 19.91
N ARG A 261 10.92 -1.65 21.05
CA ARG A 261 10.95 -2.37 22.32
C ARG A 261 9.98 -3.55 22.32
N LEU A 262 8.74 -3.36 21.86
CA LEU A 262 7.74 -4.44 21.77
C LEU A 262 8.22 -5.59 20.87
N LEU A 263 8.87 -5.26 19.74
CA LEU A 263 9.45 -6.27 18.85
C LEU A 263 10.62 -7.02 19.50
N ASP A 264 11.56 -6.29 20.12
CA ASP A 264 12.73 -6.90 20.76
C ASP A 264 12.33 -7.82 21.92
N GLU A 265 11.34 -7.41 22.70
CA GLU A 265 10.79 -8.16 23.83
C GLU A 265 9.70 -9.17 23.42
N ARG A 266 9.27 -9.16 22.16
CA ARG A 266 8.22 -10.04 21.57
C ARG A 266 6.93 -10.05 22.39
N ARG A 267 6.50 -8.90 22.88
CA ARG A 267 5.32 -8.75 23.74
C ARG A 267 4.32 -7.73 23.22
N ALA A 268 3.12 -7.79 23.76
CA ALA A 268 2.10 -6.77 23.61
C ALA A 268 2.47 -5.48 24.40
N ALA A 269 1.95 -4.33 23.94
CA ALA A 269 2.06 -3.09 24.68
C ALA A 269 1.21 -3.14 25.97
N ASP A 270 1.75 -2.58 27.05
CA ASP A 270 1.03 -2.39 28.27
C ASP A 270 0.15 -1.12 28.25
N ARG A 271 -0.58 -0.88 29.36
CA ARG A 271 -1.51 0.26 29.47
C ARG A 271 -0.79 1.61 29.43
N GLU A 272 0.40 1.71 29.97
CA GLU A 272 1.19 2.95 30.00
C GLU A 272 1.69 3.27 28.61
N GLU A 273 2.23 2.29 27.90
CA GLU A 273 2.69 2.42 26.51
C GLU A 273 1.55 2.82 25.55
N LEU A 274 0.39 2.16 25.67
CA LEU A 274 -0.80 2.53 24.89
C LEU A 274 -1.28 3.94 25.23
N GLY A 275 -1.24 4.33 26.52
CA GLY A 275 -1.55 5.68 26.97
C GLY A 275 -0.61 6.73 26.40
N PHE A 276 0.69 6.46 26.37
CA PHE A 276 1.68 7.37 25.78
C PHE A 276 1.51 7.49 24.25
N LEU A 277 1.31 6.38 23.55
CA LEU A 277 1.02 6.38 22.11
C LEU A 277 -0.24 7.22 21.80
N ALA A 278 -1.31 7.07 22.58
CA ALA A 278 -2.54 7.85 22.42
C ALA A 278 -2.33 9.33 22.71
N ALA A 279 -1.50 9.67 23.68
CA ALA A 279 -1.14 11.04 24.02
C ALA A 279 -0.31 11.70 22.91
N LEU A 280 0.65 10.99 22.29
CA LEU A 280 1.41 11.51 21.16
C LEU A 280 0.51 11.97 20.01
N PHE A 281 -0.43 11.11 19.61
CA PHE A 281 -1.47 11.50 18.66
C PHE A 281 -2.57 10.44 18.58
N SER A 282 -3.81 10.86 18.83
CA SER A 282 -4.99 10.03 18.51
C SER A 282 -6.22 10.90 18.25
N ARG A 283 -7.24 10.31 17.62
CA ARG A 283 -8.57 10.89 17.40
C ARG A 283 -9.56 10.19 18.30
N GLY A 284 -9.60 10.58 19.58
CA GLY A 284 -10.44 9.93 20.59
C GLY A 284 -9.99 8.50 20.94
N GLY A 285 -8.68 8.22 20.82
CA GLY A 285 -8.07 6.93 21.09
C GLY A 285 -7.77 6.10 19.84
N PHE A 286 -7.57 4.79 20.04
CA PHE A 286 -7.22 3.84 18.99
C PHE A 286 -8.33 2.85 18.68
N THR A 287 -8.19 2.21 17.52
CA THR A 287 -8.99 1.05 17.11
C THR A 287 -8.09 -0.02 16.47
N ASP A 288 -8.45 -1.27 16.71
CA ASP A 288 -7.93 -2.48 16.06
C ASP A 288 -9.06 -3.23 15.32
N GLY A 289 -10.23 -2.58 15.16
CA GLY A 289 -11.48 -3.23 14.77
C GLY A 289 -11.41 -3.97 13.45
N TYR A 290 -10.70 -3.45 12.45
CA TYR A 290 -10.49 -4.18 11.20
C TYR A 290 -9.64 -5.44 11.39
N PHE A 291 -8.54 -5.34 12.11
CA PHE A 291 -7.63 -6.46 12.37
C PHE A 291 -8.31 -7.59 13.15
N THR A 292 -9.07 -7.24 14.19
CA THR A 292 -9.78 -8.21 15.05
C THR A 292 -11.13 -8.67 14.47
N GLY A 293 -11.65 -7.97 13.45
CA GLY A 293 -12.98 -8.19 12.89
C GLY A 293 -14.13 -7.58 13.72
N ARG A 294 -13.85 -6.82 14.80
CA ARG A 294 -14.83 -6.09 15.61
C ARG A 294 -15.17 -4.75 14.99
N ILE A 295 -15.94 -4.79 13.91
CA ILE A 295 -16.26 -3.61 13.10
C ILE A 295 -17.59 -3.00 13.57
N ASP A 296 -17.50 -2.03 14.48
CA ASP A 296 -18.66 -1.39 15.10
C ASP A 296 -18.46 0.14 15.29
N HIS A 297 -19.40 0.77 16.02
CA HIS A 297 -19.40 2.20 16.32
C HIS A 297 -18.18 2.65 17.16
N SER A 298 -17.58 1.75 17.95
CA SER A 298 -16.41 2.07 18.79
C SER A 298 -15.20 2.49 17.98
N MET A 299 -15.17 2.16 16.69
CA MET A 299 -14.13 2.58 15.74
C MET A 299 -14.21 4.07 15.37
N THR A 300 -15.36 4.74 15.63
CA THR A 300 -15.57 6.15 15.27
C THR A 300 -14.88 7.07 16.29
N GLY A 301 -14.20 8.12 15.81
CA GLY A 301 -13.49 9.06 16.67
C GLY A 301 -13.24 10.41 16.01
N VAL A 302 -13.20 11.44 16.87
CA VAL A 302 -12.86 12.82 16.48
C VAL A 302 -11.83 13.35 17.47
N ARG A 303 -10.87 14.12 17.00
CA ARG A 303 -9.85 14.72 17.85
C ARG A 303 -10.43 15.92 18.60
N SER A 304 -10.39 15.89 19.93
CA SER A 304 -10.82 16.97 20.81
C SER A 304 -9.71 17.98 21.11
N GLU A 305 -10.03 19.14 21.69
CA GLU A 305 -9.04 20.10 22.18
C GLU A 305 -8.20 19.51 23.33
N ALA A 306 -8.80 18.66 24.17
CA ALA A 306 -8.08 17.93 25.22
C ALA A 306 -7.06 16.95 24.64
N ASP A 307 -7.35 16.32 23.47
CA ASP A 307 -6.35 15.49 22.77
C ASP A 307 -5.17 16.30 22.25
N LYS A 308 -5.43 17.52 21.76
CA LYS A 308 -4.36 18.43 21.29
C LYS A 308 -3.45 18.87 22.43
N ALA A 309 -4.02 19.23 23.57
CA ALA A 309 -3.25 19.63 24.77
C ALA A 309 -2.35 18.48 25.26
N ARG A 310 -2.88 17.27 25.38
CA ARG A 310 -2.09 16.08 25.76
C ARG A 310 -0.96 15.79 24.79
N SER A 311 -1.17 16.04 23.48
CA SER A 311 -0.12 15.81 22.48
C SER A 311 1.09 16.72 22.67
N ALA A 312 0.90 17.97 23.05
CA ALA A 312 2.02 18.91 23.25
C ALA A 312 2.98 18.44 24.36
N ASP A 313 2.45 17.93 25.47
CA ASP A 313 3.28 17.43 26.57
C ASP A 313 3.95 16.08 26.25
N ALA A 314 3.22 15.18 25.57
CA ALA A 314 3.78 13.91 25.14
C ALA A 314 4.90 14.10 24.09
N GLU A 315 4.76 15.06 23.16
CA GLU A 315 5.81 15.40 22.19
C GLU A 315 7.05 15.97 22.86
N LYS A 316 6.93 16.84 23.89
CA LYS A 316 8.08 17.30 24.68
C LYS A 316 8.82 16.14 25.35
N THR A 317 8.06 15.20 25.94
CA THR A 317 8.63 14.02 26.57
C THR A 317 9.33 13.11 25.56
N ALA A 318 8.75 12.90 24.38
CA ALA A 318 9.37 12.15 23.31
C ALA A 318 10.65 12.83 22.81
N ALA A 319 10.62 14.14 22.54
CA ALA A 319 11.76 14.91 22.07
C ALA A 319 12.94 14.85 23.04
N ALA A 320 12.68 14.92 24.35
CA ALA A 320 13.72 14.82 25.36
C ALA A 320 14.47 13.46 25.38
N ARG A 321 13.83 12.41 24.88
CA ARG A 321 14.42 11.07 24.74
C ARG A 321 15.22 10.88 23.46
N LEU A 322 15.02 11.77 22.45
CA LEU A 322 15.70 11.72 21.15
C LEU A 322 16.99 12.52 21.20
N ASN A 323 18.11 11.84 21.41
CA ASN A 323 19.43 12.46 21.35
C ASN A 323 20.34 11.62 20.43
N PRO A 324 20.60 12.05 19.18
CA PRO A 324 21.43 11.31 18.22
C PRO A 324 22.82 10.98 18.77
N ALA A 325 23.42 11.88 19.57
CA ALA A 325 24.73 11.67 20.18
C ALA A 325 24.75 10.60 21.30
N ARG A 326 23.57 10.25 21.81
CA ARG A 326 23.39 9.22 22.85
C ARG A 326 22.55 8.04 22.37
N ALA A 327 22.16 8.05 21.09
CA ALA A 327 21.41 6.93 20.51
C ALA A 327 22.18 5.62 20.68
N PRO A 328 21.52 4.53 21.06
CA PRO A 328 22.17 3.23 21.16
C PRO A 328 22.65 2.80 19.77
N GLY A 329 23.82 2.19 19.70
CA GLY A 329 24.26 1.53 18.47
C GLY A 329 23.37 0.31 18.18
N TRP A 330 22.87 0.22 16.96
CA TRP A 330 21.97 -0.87 16.57
C TRP A 330 22.69 -1.97 15.77
N LEU A 331 23.87 -1.66 15.16
CA LEU A 331 24.66 -2.63 14.41
C LEU A 331 25.59 -3.40 15.35
N PRO A 332 25.47 -4.74 15.41
CA PRO A 332 26.41 -5.55 16.14
C PRO A 332 27.77 -5.54 15.44
N VAL A 333 28.85 -5.36 16.21
CA VAL A 333 30.23 -5.42 15.72
C VAL A 333 31.05 -6.44 16.52
N GLY A 334 31.79 -7.28 15.80
CA GLY A 334 32.88 -8.08 16.35
C GLY A 334 34.19 -7.30 16.34
N ALA A 335 35.03 -7.45 17.36
CA ALA A 335 36.31 -6.78 17.47
C ALA A 335 37.41 -7.78 17.86
N THR A 336 38.52 -7.78 17.14
CA THR A 336 39.73 -8.55 17.50
C THR A 336 40.90 -7.58 17.67
N LEU A 337 41.37 -7.45 18.90
CA LEU A 337 42.55 -6.65 19.23
C LEU A 337 43.79 -7.53 19.21
N THR A 338 44.77 -7.24 18.35
CA THR A 338 46.05 -7.96 18.27
C THR A 338 47.15 -7.12 18.85
N LEU A 339 47.87 -7.68 19.82
CA LEU A 339 49.00 -7.06 20.52
C LEU A 339 50.23 -7.96 20.38
N CYS A 340 51.28 -7.48 19.69
CA CYS A 340 52.57 -8.15 19.60
C CYS A 340 53.66 -7.23 20.16
N ALA A 341 54.60 -7.78 20.92
CA ALA A 341 55.67 -6.96 21.53
C ALA A 341 56.49 -6.20 20.50
N GLY A 342 56.64 -4.90 20.73
CA GLY A 342 57.38 -4.00 19.80
C GLY A 342 56.69 -3.67 18.48
N GLN A 343 55.49 -4.23 18.24
CA GLN A 343 54.68 -3.91 17.05
C GLN A 343 53.53 -2.99 17.42
N PRO A 344 53.04 -2.11 16.51
CA PRO A 344 51.82 -1.37 16.73
C PRO A 344 50.64 -2.29 16.96
N ALA A 345 49.73 -1.90 17.89
CA ALA A 345 48.47 -2.61 18.08
C ALA A 345 47.59 -2.58 16.84
N ALA A 346 46.99 -3.72 16.48
CA ALA A 346 46.05 -3.80 15.36
C ALA A 346 44.63 -4.11 15.89
N LEU A 347 43.63 -3.46 15.32
CA LEU A 347 42.22 -3.68 15.65
C LEU A 347 41.47 -4.06 14.36
N THR A 348 40.98 -5.29 14.35
CA THR A 348 40.06 -5.78 13.29
C THR A 348 38.64 -5.67 13.77
N MET A 349 37.78 -5.04 12.98
CA MET A 349 36.33 -4.95 13.25
C MET A 349 35.51 -5.51 12.09
N THR A 350 34.44 -6.22 12.41
CA THR A 350 33.51 -6.83 11.44
C THR A 350 32.10 -6.51 11.81
N ALA A 351 31.30 -6.03 10.87
CA ALA A 351 29.86 -5.77 11.03
C ALA A 351 29.08 -6.17 9.79
N PRO A 352 27.78 -6.52 9.92
CA PRO A 352 26.89 -6.77 8.80
C PRO A 352 26.62 -5.47 8.00
N LEU A 353 26.26 -5.60 6.72
CA LEU A 353 25.88 -4.45 5.89
C LEU A 353 24.59 -3.82 6.40
N PHE A 354 23.59 -4.65 6.67
CA PHE A 354 22.30 -4.22 7.22
C PHE A 354 22.05 -4.81 8.61
N ARG A 355 21.13 -4.21 9.34
CA ARG A 355 20.65 -4.76 10.63
C ARG A 355 19.97 -6.10 10.42
N GLN A 356 20.17 -7.04 11.34
CA GLN A 356 19.42 -8.30 11.37
C GLN A 356 17.95 -8.00 11.70
N GLY A 357 17.02 -8.47 10.89
CA GLY A 357 15.59 -8.15 10.99
C GLY A 357 15.08 -7.36 9.77
N SER A 358 15.95 -6.62 9.07
CA SER A 358 15.58 -6.02 7.80
C SER A 358 15.30 -7.11 6.75
N GLY A 359 14.09 -7.11 6.16
CA GLY A 359 13.58 -8.12 5.24
C GLY A 359 14.61 -8.60 4.20
N THR A 360 14.74 -9.91 4.04
CA THR A 360 15.33 -10.46 2.82
C THR A 360 14.23 -10.42 1.77
N ILE A 361 14.51 -9.80 0.65
CA ILE A 361 13.67 -9.88 -0.52
C ILE A 361 13.83 -11.28 -1.09
N PRO A 362 12.80 -12.16 -1.10
CA PRO A 362 12.84 -13.30 -1.98
C PRO A 362 12.78 -12.73 -3.40
N ALA A 363 13.87 -12.78 -4.13
CA ALA A 363 13.83 -12.55 -5.56
C ALA A 363 12.95 -13.65 -6.17
N ALA A 364 12.01 -13.26 -7.02
CA ALA A 364 11.34 -14.20 -7.91
C ALA A 364 12.43 -15.07 -8.60
N GLU A 365 12.17 -16.37 -8.65
CA GLU A 365 13.08 -17.39 -9.16
C GLU A 365 13.58 -17.11 -10.59
N THR A 366 14.57 -16.26 -10.70
CA THR A 366 15.62 -16.35 -11.69
C THR A 366 16.87 -16.70 -10.88
N GLU A 367 17.49 -17.82 -11.13
CA GLU A 367 18.63 -18.39 -10.36
C GLU A 367 19.72 -17.36 -10.02
N ALA A 368 19.91 -16.33 -10.84
CA ALA A 368 20.88 -15.25 -10.64
C ALA A 368 20.45 -14.20 -9.57
N ALA A 369 19.12 -13.96 -9.36
CA ALA A 369 18.65 -12.94 -8.43
C ALA A 369 18.49 -13.47 -6.99
N THR A 370 18.29 -14.78 -6.82
CA THR A 370 18.17 -15.42 -5.50
C THR A 370 19.48 -15.47 -4.73
N ALA A 371 20.59 -15.74 -5.45
CA ALA A 371 21.94 -15.74 -4.87
C ALA A 371 22.33 -14.36 -4.33
N THR A 372 22.09 -13.29 -5.10
CA THR A 372 22.48 -11.93 -4.74
C THR A 372 21.73 -11.40 -3.52
N ALA A 373 20.43 -11.69 -3.40
CA ALA A 373 19.60 -11.21 -2.27
C ALA A 373 19.95 -11.92 -0.95
N THR A 374 20.21 -13.23 -1.00
CA THR A 374 20.59 -14.03 0.18
C THR A 374 22.02 -13.68 0.63
N GLU A 375 22.95 -13.50 -0.32
CA GLU A 375 24.33 -13.08 -0.04
C GLU A 375 24.38 -11.68 0.59
N THR A 376 23.59 -10.73 0.09
CA THR A 376 23.52 -9.37 0.63
C THR A 376 22.99 -9.31 2.05
N ALA A 377 22.04 -10.18 2.41
CA ALA A 377 21.45 -10.21 3.76
C ALA A 377 22.45 -10.72 4.82
N THR A 378 23.41 -11.54 4.44
CA THR A 378 24.46 -12.10 5.31
C THR A 378 25.82 -11.44 5.11
N ALA A 379 25.97 -10.56 4.11
CA ALA A 379 27.22 -9.91 3.81
C ALA A 379 27.72 -9.05 4.98
N THR A 380 29.01 -9.14 5.24
CA THR A 380 29.72 -8.38 6.28
C THR A 380 30.86 -7.58 5.70
N ALA A 381 31.18 -6.43 6.30
CA ALA A 381 32.40 -5.71 6.05
C ALA A 381 33.39 -5.96 7.18
N THR A 382 34.64 -6.13 6.85
CA THR A 382 35.74 -6.32 7.80
C THR A 382 36.87 -5.35 7.48
N VAL A 383 37.39 -4.68 8.49
CA VAL A 383 38.52 -3.77 8.38
C VAL A 383 39.56 -4.07 9.45
N THR A 384 40.84 -3.85 9.15
CA THR A 384 41.92 -3.88 10.13
C THR A 384 42.66 -2.55 10.09
N VAL A 385 42.79 -1.91 11.25
CA VAL A 385 43.52 -0.66 11.42
C VAL A 385 44.65 -0.89 12.39
N THR A 386 45.83 -0.37 12.04
CA THR A 386 47.06 -0.48 12.83
C THR A 386 47.36 0.85 13.49
N GLY A 387 47.68 0.85 14.76
CA GLY A 387 48.07 2.05 15.50
C GLY A 387 49.48 2.54 15.15
N ASP A 388 49.83 3.74 15.62
CA ASP A 388 51.11 4.40 15.33
C ASP A 388 52.17 4.10 16.39
N ILE A 389 51.80 3.51 17.52
CA ILE A 389 52.69 3.29 18.65
C ILE A 389 52.88 1.81 18.89
N PRO A 390 54.14 1.32 19.01
CA PRO A 390 54.41 -0.06 19.42
C PRO A 390 53.82 -0.40 20.77
N THR A 391 53.32 -1.64 20.90
CA THR A 391 52.93 -2.21 22.19
C THR A 391 54.09 -2.36 23.12
N ALA A 392 53.94 -1.92 24.38
CA ALA A 392 54.99 -2.02 25.38
C ALA A 392 54.76 -3.25 26.29
N VAL A 393 55.82 -3.85 26.77
CA VAL A 393 55.77 -4.81 27.85
C VAL A 393 55.39 -4.08 29.15
N ALA A 394 54.39 -4.59 29.85
CA ALA A 394 53.88 -3.97 31.08
C ALA A 394 54.20 -4.81 32.30
N GLU A 395 54.26 -4.19 33.47
CA GLU A 395 54.19 -4.89 34.73
C GLU A 395 52.90 -5.72 34.78
N PRO A 396 52.90 -6.91 35.42
CA PRO A 396 51.75 -7.82 35.40
C PRO A 396 50.44 -7.21 35.82
N THR A 397 50.45 -6.20 36.70
CA THR A 397 49.27 -5.44 37.16
C THR A 397 48.79 -4.37 36.20
N ALA A 398 49.63 -3.98 35.22
CA ALA A 398 49.34 -2.94 34.23
C ALA A 398 49.04 -3.52 32.84
N ALA A 399 49.15 -4.84 32.64
CA ALA A 399 48.87 -5.51 31.38
C ALA A 399 47.38 -5.35 31.02
N LEU A 400 47.12 -5.15 29.72
CA LEU A 400 45.77 -5.03 29.23
C LEU A 400 45.05 -6.37 29.23
N THR A 401 44.10 -6.56 30.12
CA THR A 401 43.27 -7.76 30.18
C THR A 401 42.18 -7.77 29.11
N ALA A 402 41.68 -8.93 28.70
CA ALA A 402 40.58 -9.05 27.77
C ALA A 402 39.35 -8.24 28.19
N SER A 403 38.97 -8.32 29.48
CA SER A 403 37.86 -7.53 30.04
C SER A 403 38.14 -6.01 30.09
N GLY A 404 39.40 -5.63 30.24
CA GLY A 404 39.86 -4.23 30.14
C GLY A 404 39.75 -3.67 28.73
N ALA A 405 40.10 -4.47 27.72
CA ALA A 405 39.95 -4.15 26.31
C ALA A 405 38.46 -4.04 25.95
N GLU A 406 37.67 -5.03 26.32
CA GLU A 406 36.23 -5.07 26.04
C GLU A 406 35.51 -3.82 26.59
N ARG A 407 35.72 -3.45 27.85
CA ARG A 407 35.17 -2.25 28.51
C ARG A 407 35.53 -0.97 27.78
N ARG A 408 36.67 -0.88 27.10
CA ARG A 408 37.13 0.32 26.33
C ARG A 408 36.60 0.30 24.92
N LEU A 409 36.60 -0.86 24.28
CA LEU A 409 36.07 -1.01 22.89
C LEU A 409 34.55 -0.92 22.87
N SER A 410 33.84 -1.29 23.96
CA SER A 410 32.36 -1.14 24.03
C SER A 410 31.87 0.31 24.12
N ARG A 411 32.77 1.30 24.36
CA ARG A 411 32.42 2.73 24.40
C ARG A 411 32.19 3.31 23.01
N MET A 412 31.10 2.90 22.35
CA MET A 412 30.76 3.26 20.95
C MET A 412 29.63 4.29 20.86
N GLY A 413 29.28 4.97 21.97
CA GLY A 413 28.20 5.97 22.00
C GLY A 413 28.36 7.05 20.92
N GLY A 414 27.23 7.43 20.29
CA GLY A 414 27.20 8.36 19.15
C GLY A 414 27.54 7.72 17.79
N THR A 415 27.89 6.42 17.77
CA THR A 415 28.12 5.66 16.53
C THR A 415 26.96 4.69 16.28
N PRO A 416 26.77 4.17 15.06
CA PRO A 416 25.73 3.19 14.77
C PRO A 416 26.01 1.80 15.37
N TYR A 417 27.18 1.60 15.96
CA TYR A 417 27.69 0.29 16.37
C TYR A 417 27.51 0.00 17.86
N ARG A 418 27.34 -1.28 18.17
CA ARG A 418 27.47 -1.83 19.52
C ARG A 418 28.32 -3.10 19.47
N LEU A 419 29.19 -3.28 20.44
CA LEU A 419 29.95 -4.53 20.57
C LEU A 419 28.98 -5.69 20.82
N SER A 420 29.12 -6.77 20.04
CA SER A 420 28.33 -7.99 20.25
C SER A 420 28.69 -8.63 21.62
N ALA A 421 27.75 -9.28 22.23
CA ALA A 421 28.04 -10.05 23.47
C ALA A 421 29.09 -11.13 23.18
N GLY A 422 30.20 -11.12 23.91
CA GLY A 422 31.36 -11.99 23.63
C GLY A 422 32.09 -11.68 22.33
N GLY A 423 31.74 -10.58 21.64
CA GLY A 423 32.35 -10.19 20.36
C GLY A 423 33.68 -9.47 20.45
N CYS A 424 34.34 -9.47 21.61
CA CYS A 424 35.68 -8.93 21.78
C CYS A 424 36.69 -10.05 22.01
N MET A 425 37.63 -10.22 21.11
CA MET A 425 38.74 -11.13 21.21
C MET A 425 40.04 -10.34 21.36
N VAL A 426 40.93 -10.76 22.27
CA VAL A 426 42.27 -10.21 22.41
C VAL A 426 43.28 -11.31 22.10
N VAL A 427 44.09 -11.09 21.07
CA VAL A 427 45.21 -11.93 20.70
C VAL A 427 46.47 -11.20 21.14
N SER A 428 47.23 -11.81 22.09
CA SER A 428 48.39 -11.13 22.70
C SER A 428 49.46 -12.16 23.10
N ASP A 429 50.72 -11.77 22.94
CA ASP A 429 51.87 -12.53 23.43
C ASP A 429 51.96 -12.55 24.96
N GLY A 430 51.04 -11.86 25.66
CA GLY A 430 50.96 -11.74 27.10
C GLY A 430 51.78 -10.58 27.70
N GLY A 431 51.30 -10.04 28.82
CA GLY A 431 52.02 -8.98 29.54
C GLY A 431 52.18 -7.64 28.78
N LEU A 432 51.34 -7.41 27.78
CA LEU A 432 51.45 -6.21 26.90
C LEU A 432 50.41 -5.14 27.30
N THR A 433 50.71 -3.88 27.02
CA THR A 433 49.81 -2.74 27.25
C THR A 433 49.84 -1.76 26.08
N VAL A 434 48.73 -1.01 25.94
CA VAL A 434 48.61 0.11 25.04
C VAL A 434 47.99 1.27 25.80
N PRO A 435 48.52 2.49 25.68
CA PRO A 435 47.96 3.65 26.35
C PRO A 435 46.46 3.81 26.03
N PRO A 436 45.61 4.15 27.01
CA PRO A 436 44.17 4.29 26.82
C PRO A 436 43.75 5.26 25.72
N ALA A 437 44.49 6.34 25.54
CA ALA A 437 44.25 7.34 24.49
C ALA A 437 44.42 6.74 23.09
N HIS A 438 45.48 5.89 22.88
CA HIS A 438 45.75 5.25 21.62
C HIS A 438 44.74 4.17 21.28
N LEU A 439 44.31 3.36 22.27
CA LEU A 439 43.23 2.40 22.06
C LEU A 439 41.91 3.09 21.68
N ASN A 440 41.61 4.25 22.27
CA ASN A 440 40.45 5.03 21.89
C ASN A 440 40.57 5.65 20.49
N ALA A 441 41.78 6.09 20.08
CA ALA A 441 42.04 6.58 18.72
C ALA A 441 41.89 5.43 17.69
N LEU A 442 42.50 4.29 17.99
CA LEU A 442 42.43 3.08 17.16
C LEU A 442 40.97 2.61 16.96
N ARG A 443 40.18 2.60 18.06
CA ARG A 443 38.76 2.25 17.98
C ARG A 443 38.02 3.22 17.05
N ARG A 444 38.22 4.54 17.16
CA ARG A 444 37.54 5.52 16.30
C ARG A 444 37.91 5.32 14.84
N ALA A 445 39.20 5.21 14.56
CA ALA A 445 39.67 4.98 13.18
C ALA A 445 39.12 3.66 12.59
N ALA A 446 39.03 2.59 13.41
CA ALA A 446 38.45 1.34 12.96
C ALA A 446 36.94 1.42 12.68
N LEU A 447 36.19 2.18 13.48
CA LEU A 447 34.76 2.39 13.27
C LEU A 447 34.49 3.26 12.03
N ASP A 448 35.30 4.28 11.78
CA ASP A 448 35.20 5.14 10.62
C ASP A 448 35.51 4.32 9.34
N ALA A 449 36.64 3.62 9.32
CA ALA A 449 37.01 2.72 8.23
C ALA A 449 35.97 1.61 7.97
N LEU A 450 35.37 1.06 9.02
CA LEU A 450 34.30 0.06 8.92
C LEU A 450 33.05 0.65 8.27
N THR A 451 32.71 1.90 8.59
CA THR A 451 31.55 2.60 7.99
C THR A 451 31.81 2.80 6.49
N ASP A 452 32.99 3.29 6.11
CA ASP A 452 33.35 3.49 4.70
C ASP A 452 33.35 2.17 3.92
N ALA A 453 33.93 1.11 4.49
CA ALA A 453 33.96 -0.21 3.88
C ALA A 453 32.54 -0.83 3.72
N ARG A 454 31.62 -0.52 4.62
CA ARG A 454 30.22 -0.94 4.51
C ARG A 454 29.50 -0.15 3.42
N LEU A 455 29.65 1.16 3.40
CA LEU A 455 29.03 2.02 2.38
C LEU A 455 29.51 1.65 0.97
N ALA A 456 30.79 1.36 0.79
CA ALA A 456 31.35 0.93 -0.49
C ALA A 456 30.84 -0.44 -0.99
N ARG A 457 30.23 -1.23 -0.12
CA ARG A 457 29.66 -2.58 -0.43
C ARG A 457 28.15 -2.59 -0.49
N MET A 458 27.49 -1.43 -0.37
CA MET A 458 26.04 -1.37 -0.54
C MET A 458 25.63 -1.81 -1.95
N PRO A 459 24.49 -2.52 -2.10
CA PRO A 459 23.99 -2.86 -3.42
C PRO A 459 23.77 -1.62 -4.28
N ASP A 460 24.08 -1.72 -5.55
CA ASP A 460 23.76 -0.69 -6.53
C ASP A 460 22.40 -0.99 -7.18
N PRO A 461 21.34 -0.27 -6.83
CA PRO A 461 20.02 -0.48 -7.39
C PRO A 461 19.91 -0.05 -8.86
N SER A 462 20.92 0.66 -9.38
CA SER A 462 21.02 1.01 -10.80
C SER A 462 21.68 -0.08 -11.64
N ALA A 463 22.15 -1.16 -11.03
CA ALA A 463 22.81 -2.25 -11.75
C ALA A 463 21.90 -2.86 -12.83
N GLY A 464 22.42 -2.96 -14.05
CA GLY A 464 21.68 -3.47 -15.21
C GLY A 464 20.62 -2.52 -15.76
N SER A 465 20.59 -1.25 -15.33
CA SER A 465 19.67 -0.24 -15.84
C SER A 465 19.89 0.02 -17.33
N LEU A 466 18.79 0.24 -18.05
CA LEU A 466 18.86 0.78 -19.41
C LEU A 466 19.32 2.25 -19.35
N PRO A 467 20.05 2.73 -20.38
CA PRO A 467 20.46 4.14 -20.40
C PRO A 467 19.23 5.06 -20.51
N PRO A 468 19.28 6.28 -19.93
CA PRO A 468 18.15 7.22 -19.94
C PRO A 468 17.63 7.55 -21.35
N GLU A 469 18.46 7.45 -22.39
CA GLU A 469 18.09 7.68 -23.79
C GLU A 469 17.13 6.60 -24.32
N ALA A 470 17.08 5.42 -23.70
CA ALA A 470 16.14 4.35 -24.06
C ALA A 470 14.72 4.56 -23.50
N LEU A 471 14.50 5.59 -22.69
CA LEU A 471 13.25 5.83 -21.93
C LEU A 471 12.01 5.85 -22.82
N ASP A 472 12.04 6.57 -23.94
CA ASP A 472 10.89 6.67 -24.86
C ASP A 472 10.54 5.31 -25.47
N GLY A 473 11.56 4.51 -25.81
CA GLY A 473 11.38 3.14 -26.28
C GLY A 473 10.79 2.21 -25.20
N VAL A 474 11.21 2.37 -23.94
CA VAL A 474 10.68 1.62 -22.79
C VAL A 474 9.19 1.92 -22.60
N ILE A 475 8.81 3.20 -22.60
CA ILE A 475 7.42 3.63 -22.41
C ILE A 475 6.56 3.19 -23.59
N ALA A 476 7.06 3.35 -24.82
CA ALA A 476 6.37 2.90 -26.02
C ALA A 476 6.10 1.39 -25.94
N ALA A 477 7.12 0.58 -25.63
CA ALA A 477 6.99 -0.87 -25.51
C ALA A 477 6.03 -1.31 -24.38
N ALA A 478 6.00 -0.56 -23.26
CA ALA A 478 5.06 -0.82 -22.16
C ALA A 478 3.63 -0.36 -22.47
N SER A 479 3.44 0.46 -23.51
CA SER A 479 2.16 1.07 -23.88
C SER A 479 1.53 0.50 -25.15
N VAL A 480 2.17 -0.46 -25.83
CA VAL A 480 1.61 -1.12 -27.02
C VAL A 480 0.37 -1.91 -26.63
N ALA A 481 -0.77 -1.59 -27.22
CA ALA A 481 -2.00 -2.33 -27.02
C ALA A 481 -1.84 -3.77 -27.55
N GLU A 482 -2.31 -4.77 -26.79
CA GLU A 482 -2.51 -6.09 -27.35
C GLU A 482 -3.72 -6.08 -28.29
N PRO A 483 -3.71 -6.87 -29.38
CA PRO A 483 -4.88 -6.99 -30.22
C PRO A 483 -6.07 -7.46 -29.37
N VAL A 484 -7.14 -6.68 -29.36
CA VAL A 484 -8.42 -7.13 -28.76
C VAL A 484 -9.03 -8.09 -29.78
N PRO A 485 -9.32 -9.37 -29.41
CA PRO A 485 -9.94 -10.30 -30.32
C PRO A 485 -11.31 -9.77 -30.79
N ASP A 486 -11.57 -9.82 -32.08
CA ASP A 486 -12.84 -9.49 -32.75
C ASP A 486 -13.41 -8.08 -32.55
N GLY A 487 -12.63 -7.17 -31.99
CA GLY A 487 -12.94 -5.76 -31.90
C GLY A 487 -12.24 -4.95 -32.98
N GLY A 488 -12.43 -5.26 -34.25
CA GLY A 488 -12.21 -4.25 -35.29
C GLY A 488 -12.89 -2.97 -34.81
N ALA A 489 -12.20 -1.82 -34.83
CA ALA A 489 -12.74 -0.57 -34.36
C ALA A 489 -14.14 -0.37 -34.96
N SER A 490 -15.18 -0.74 -34.19
CA SER A 490 -16.56 -0.49 -34.60
C SER A 490 -16.67 1.01 -34.80
N ALA A 491 -17.06 1.43 -35.98
CA ALA A 491 -17.33 2.84 -36.22
C ALA A 491 -18.56 3.30 -35.42
N GLU A 492 -19.33 2.35 -34.87
CA GLU A 492 -20.54 2.59 -34.11
C GLU A 492 -20.30 2.52 -32.61
N PRO A 493 -20.99 3.34 -31.83
CA PRO A 493 -20.91 3.30 -30.37
C PRO A 493 -21.43 1.99 -29.78
N VAL A 494 -20.66 1.41 -28.85
CA VAL A 494 -21.05 0.23 -28.04
C VAL A 494 -21.54 0.71 -26.68
N TYR A 495 -22.72 0.27 -26.30
CA TYR A 495 -23.35 0.61 -25.03
C TYR A 495 -23.36 -0.57 -24.07
N THR A 496 -22.82 -0.36 -22.87
CA THR A 496 -22.77 -1.35 -21.81
C THR A 496 -23.33 -0.77 -20.51
N ALA A 497 -23.89 -1.59 -19.63
CA ALA A 497 -24.41 -1.10 -18.37
C ALA A 497 -24.18 -2.05 -17.19
N SER A 498 -23.98 -1.46 -16.01
CA SER A 498 -24.09 -2.14 -14.71
C SER A 498 -25.37 -1.69 -14.01
N PHE A 499 -26.10 -2.63 -13.46
CA PHE A 499 -27.36 -2.42 -12.72
C PHE A 499 -27.18 -2.97 -11.31
N GLU A 500 -27.75 -2.34 -10.32
CA GLU A 500 -27.74 -2.85 -8.94
C GLU A 500 -28.85 -3.89 -8.69
N ARG A 501 -29.95 -3.84 -9.47
CA ARG A 501 -31.13 -4.68 -9.28
C ARG A 501 -31.67 -5.23 -10.60
N PRO A 502 -32.16 -6.49 -10.62
CA PRO A 502 -32.67 -7.13 -11.85
C PRO A 502 -33.84 -6.38 -12.51
N GLU A 503 -34.73 -5.75 -11.73
CA GLU A 503 -35.86 -5.00 -12.26
C GLU A 503 -35.48 -3.73 -13.04
N GLN A 504 -34.26 -3.25 -12.87
CA GLN A 504 -33.73 -2.14 -13.68
C GLN A 504 -33.41 -2.54 -15.13
N ILE A 505 -33.25 -3.85 -15.41
CA ILE A 505 -33.05 -4.35 -16.77
C ILE A 505 -34.42 -4.47 -17.44
N THR A 506 -34.95 -3.33 -17.89
CA THR A 506 -36.21 -3.25 -18.64
C THR A 506 -36.07 -3.90 -20.03
N ALA A 507 -37.17 -4.03 -20.75
CA ALA A 507 -37.12 -4.49 -22.14
C ALA A 507 -36.29 -3.54 -23.03
N ALA A 508 -36.43 -2.22 -22.83
CA ALA A 508 -35.61 -1.21 -23.51
C ALA A 508 -34.13 -1.32 -23.17
N ALA A 509 -33.80 -1.63 -21.92
CA ALA A 509 -32.42 -1.85 -21.50
C ALA A 509 -31.82 -3.13 -22.11
N ALA A 510 -32.60 -4.21 -22.20
CA ALA A 510 -32.18 -5.45 -22.82
C ALA A 510 -31.89 -5.32 -24.32
N ASP A 511 -32.65 -4.46 -25.00
CA ASP A 511 -32.47 -4.13 -26.43
C ASP A 511 -31.28 -3.16 -26.67
N PHE A 512 -31.09 -2.17 -25.78
CA PHE A 512 -30.13 -1.09 -26.00
C PHE A 512 -28.69 -1.45 -25.60
N PHE A 513 -28.48 -2.19 -24.50
CA PHE A 513 -27.16 -2.52 -24.00
C PHE A 513 -26.69 -3.89 -24.48
N SER A 514 -25.52 -3.95 -25.10
CA SER A 514 -24.88 -5.20 -25.54
C SER A 514 -24.34 -6.03 -24.37
N VAL A 515 -23.95 -5.36 -23.25
CA VAL A 515 -23.48 -5.99 -22.00
C VAL A 515 -24.31 -5.43 -20.84
N ARG A 516 -24.92 -6.32 -20.07
CA ARG A 516 -25.81 -6.00 -18.95
C ARG A 516 -25.36 -6.79 -17.72
N LEU A 517 -24.74 -6.09 -16.77
CA LEU A 517 -24.10 -6.69 -15.61
C LEU A 517 -24.94 -6.45 -14.34
N LEU A 518 -25.10 -7.52 -13.56
CA LEU A 518 -25.65 -7.45 -12.19
C LEU A 518 -24.54 -7.77 -11.17
N PRO A 519 -24.62 -7.29 -9.95
CA PRO A 519 -23.81 -7.82 -8.86
C PRO A 519 -23.96 -9.33 -8.78
N LEU A 520 -22.88 -10.08 -8.56
CA LEU A 520 -22.92 -11.54 -8.48
C LEU A 520 -24.02 -12.05 -7.52
N ALA A 521 -24.19 -11.38 -6.38
CA ALA A 521 -25.23 -11.71 -5.39
C ALA A 521 -26.67 -11.44 -5.87
N ALA A 522 -26.85 -10.66 -6.94
CA ALA A 522 -28.15 -10.33 -7.53
C ALA A 522 -28.42 -11.13 -8.82
N TRP A 523 -27.52 -12.01 -9.21
CA TRP A 523 -27.67 -12.85 -10.40
C TRP A 523 -28.86 -13.81 -10.22
N THR A 524 -29.77 -13.78 -11.17
CA THR A 524 -30.92 -14.68 -11.24
C THR A 524 -31.01 -15.27 -12.64
N ASP A 525 -31.58 -16.45 -12.79
CA ASP A 525 -31.75 -17.15 -14.08
C ASP A 525 -32.67 -16.42 -15.07
N ALA A 526 -33.20 -15.27 -14.71
CA ALA A 526 -34.26 -14.55 -15.45
C ALA A 526 -33.77 -13.81 -16.71
N GLY A 527 -32.72 -14.25 -17.37
CA GLY A 527 -32.50 -14.08 -18.80
C GLY A 527 -32.26 -12.69 -19.40
N ARG A 528 -32.36 -11.59 -18.66
CA ARG A 528 -32.09 -10.24 -19.20
C ARG A 528 -30.66 -9.75 -18.96
N ALA A 529 -29.99 -10.20 -17.92
CA ALA A 529 -28.60 -9.92 -17.70
C ALA A 529 -27.71 -10.79 -18.61
N SER A 530 -26.57 -10.27 -19.07
CA SER A 530 -25.61 -11.03 -19.86
C SER A 530 -24.45 -11.54 -19.01
N GLY A 531 -24.27 -10.98 -17.80
CA GLY A 531 -23.19 -11.37 -16.92
C GLY A 531 -23.21 -10.69 -15.56
N VAL A 532 -22.11 -10.84 -14.84
CA VAL A 532 -22.01 -10.43 -13.43
C VAL A 532 -20.81 -9.52 -13.17
N ALA A 533 -20.98 -8.61 -12.21
CA ALA A 533 -19.90 -7.85 -11.58
C ALA A 533 -19.48 -8.58 -10.30
N LEU A 534 -18.19 -8.89 -10.18
CA LEU A 534 -17.65 -9.47 -8.97
C LEU A 534 -17.68 -8.48 -7.81
N PRO A 535 -17.75 -8.96 -6.54
CA PRO A 535 -17.58 -8.09 -5.39
C PRO A 535 -16.29 -7.28 -5.49
N PRO A 536 -16.30 -5.99 -5.10
CA PRO A 536 -15.10 -5.14 -5.22
C PRO A 536 -13.96 -5.55 -4.28
N VAL A 537 -14.26 -6.27 -3.21
CA VAL A 537 -13.32 -6.85 -2.25
C VAL A 537 -13.69 -8.31 -2.02
N ILE A 538 -12.72 -9.19 -2.18
CA ILE A 538 -12.86 -10.64 -1.96
C ILE A 538 -11.66 -11.08 -1.10
N PRO A 539 -11.76 -11.02 0.24
CA PRO A 539 -10.72 -11.53 1.11
C PRO A 539 -10.64 -13.06 1.05
N ASP A 540 -9.52 -13.62 1.46
CA ASP A 540 -9.29 -15.08 1.36
C ASP A 540 -10.39 -15.89 2.05
N ARG A 541 -10.92 -15.42 3.20
CA ARG A 541 -12.03 -16.07 3.92
C ARG A 541 -13.35 -16.11 3.14
N GLU A 542 -13.56 -15.22 2.16
CA GLU A 542 -14.78 -15.16 1.33
C GLU A 542 -14.58 -15.76 -0.06
N ALA A 543 -13.34 -16.08 -0.43
CA ALA A 543 -12.99 -16.49 -1.80
C ALA A 543 -13.68 -17.79 -2.24
N GLY A 544 -13.85 -18.75 -1.33
CA GLY A 544 -14.56 -20.01 -1.61
C GLY A 544 -16.03 -19.79 -1.97
N ASP A 545 -16.75 -18.99 -1.17
CA ASP A 545 -18.18 -18.71 -1.40
C ASP A 545 -18.38 -17.92 -2.70
N VAL A 546 -17.54 -16.93 -2.95
CA VAL A 546 -17.60 -16.12 -4.19
C VAL A 546 -17.27 -17.00 -5.40
N ARG A 547 -16.29 -17.92 -5.31
CA ARG A 547 -15.98 -18.89 -6.39
C ARG A 547 -17.17 -19.78 -6.69
N ASN A 548 -17.82 -20.34 -5.67
CA ASN A 548 -19.00 -21.20 -5.83
C ASN A 548 -20.16 -20.44 -6.49
N ALA A 549 -20.43 -19.21 -6.03
CA ALA A 549 -21.48 -18.36 -6.61
C ALA A 549 -21.17 -18.02 -8.08
N LEU A 550 -19.91 -17.68 -8.40
CA LEU A 550 -19.50 -17.38 -9.77
C LEU A 550 -19.60 -18.61 -10.66
N THR A 551 -19.19 -19.78 -10.17
CA THR A 551 -19.34 -21.06 -10.89
C THR A 551 -20.80 -21.37 -11.22
N ALA A 552 -21.70 -21.14 -10.24
CA ALA A 552 -23.15 -21.31 -10.46
C ALA A 552 -23.69 -20.33 -11.50
N ALA A 553 -23.30 -19.05 -11.44
CA ALA A 553 -23.71 -18.04 -12.42
C ALA A 553 -23.20 -18.39 -13.84
N LEU A 554 -21.97 -18.87 -13.97
CA LEU A 554 -21.39 -19.31 -15.24
C LEU A 554 -22.17 -20.51 -15.84
N ARG A 555 -22.52 -21.50 -15.01
CA ARG A 555 -23.36 -22.66 -15.42
C ARG A 555 -24.76 -22.21 -15.81
N ALA A 556 -25.31 -21.20 -15.15
CA ALA A 556 -26.60 -20.60 -15.45
C ALA A 556 -26.58 -19.63 -16.65
N GLY A 557 -25.47 -19.48 -17.37
CA GLY A 557 -25.39 -18.74 -18.61
C GLY A 557 -24.75 -17.35 -18.53
N ALA A 558 -24.20 -16.91 -17.39
CA ALA A 558 -23.39 -15.70 -17.34
C ALA A 558 -22.17 -15.83 -18.26
N ARG A 559 -21.95 -14.80 -19.10
CA ARG A 559 -20.81 -14.80 -20.06
C ARG A 559 -19.98 -13.52 -20.00
N ASP A 560 -20.47 -12.47 -19.38
CA ASP A 560 -19.76 -11.20 -19.17
C ASP A 560 -19.34 -11.07 -17.71
N LEU A 561 -18.05 -10.94 -17.45
CA LEU A 561 -17.54 -10.84 -16.08
C LEU A 561 -16.80 -9.51 -15.89
N LEU A 562 -17.25 -8.72 -14.91
CA LEU A 562 -16.61 -7.45 -14.55
C LEU A 562 -15.76 -7.61 -13.29
N VAL A 563 -14.45 -7.38 -13.41
CA VAL A 563 -13.45 -7.62 -12.37
C VAL A 563 -12.83 -6.31 -11.89
N GLY A 564 -12.76 -6.12 -10.57
CA GLY A 564 -12.35 -4.84 -9.95
C GLY A 564 -11.00 -4.87 -9.22
N ASN A 565 -10.28 -6.00 -9.22
CA ASN A 565 -8.98 -6.12 -8.56
C ASN A 565 -8.10 -7.17 -9.25
N PRO A 566 -6.77 -6.92 -9.41
CA PRO A 566 -5.87 -7.90 -10.04
C PRO A 566 -5.85 -9.28 -9.35
N GLY A 567 -5.99 -9.33 -8.01
CA GLY A 567 -6.07 -10.57 -7.25
C GLY A 567 -7.34 -11.39 -7.50
N HIS A 568 -8.33 -10.87 -8.25
CA HIS A 568 -9.55 -11.61 -8.56
C HIS A 568 -9.44 -12.46 -9.84
N TRP A 569 -8.45 -12.25 -10.70
CA TRP A 569 -8.29 -13.04 -11.93
C TRP A 569 -8.09 -14.54 -11.67
N GLU A 570 -7.40 -14.88 -10.58
CA GLU A 570 -7.21 -16.26 -10.18
C GLU A 570 -8.52 -16.93 -9.77
N LEU A 571 -9.39 -16.23 -9.04
CA LEU A 571 -10.71 -16.71 -8.69
C LEU A 571 -11.57 -16.94 -9.95
N VAL A 572 -11.50 -16.02 -10.92
CA VAL A 572 -12.18 -16.18 -12.23
C VAL A 572 -11.68 -17.42 -12.95
N ARG A 573 -10.36 -17.62 -13.06
CA ARG A 573 -9.77 -18.83 -13.66
C ARG A 573 -10.32 -20.10 -13.01
N ASN A 574 -10.32 -20.15 -11.69
CA ASN A 574 -10.76 -21.32 -10.94
C ASN A 574 -12.26 -21.57 -11.14
N ALA A 575 -13.10 -20.53 -11.15
CA ALA A 575 -14.53 -20.67 -11.41
C ALA A 575 -14.83 -21.10 -12.86
N LEU A 576 -14.07 -20.63 -13.85
CA LEU A 576 -14.17 -21.09 -15.24
C LEU A 576 -13.82 -22.59 -15.37
N SER A 577 -12.78 -23.02 -14.66
CA SER A 577 -12.42 -24.45 -14.62
C SER A 577 -13.52 -25.30 -13.99
N ASP A 578 -14.08 -24.88 -12.85
CA ASP A 578 -15.16 -25.59 -12.16
C ASP A 578 -16.46 -25.64 -12.99
N ALA A 579 -16.69 -24.61 -13.81
CA ALA A 579 -17.84 -24.56 -14.71
C ALA A 579 -17.64 -25.33 -16.02
N GLY A 580 -16.44 -25.85 -16.31
CA GLY A 580 -16.11 -26.52 -17.57
C GLY A 580 -15.99 -25.55 -18.76
N LEU A 581 -15.63 -24.29 -18.51
CA LEU A 581 -15.55 -23.20 -19.49
C LEU A 581 -14.13 -22.76 -19.80
N THR A 582 -13.12 -23.50 -19.36
CA THR A 582 -11.71 -23.16 -19.61
C THR A 582 -11.43 -23.06 -21.12
N GLY A 583 -10.83 -21.95 -21.57
CA GLY A 583 -10.49 -21.72 -22.98
C GLY A 583 -11.68 -21.42 -23.90
N GLN A 584 -12.89 -21.30 -23.37
CA GLN A 584 -14.05 -20.94 -24.19
C GLN A 584 -14.07 -19.45 -24.52
N THR A 585 -14.09 -19.11 -25.80
CA THR A 585 -14.06 -17.72 -26.31
C THR A 585 -15.38 -16.96 -26.15
N ASN A 586 -16.46 -17.63 -25.77
CA ASN A 586 -17.76 -17.00 -25.53
C ASN A 586 -17.88 -16.33 -24.14
N VAL A 587 -16.88 -16.49 -23.26
CA VAL A 587 -16.79 -15.73 -21.99
C VAL A 587 -15.96 -14.49 -22.22
N ARG A 588 -16.52 -13.32 -21.85
CA ARG A 588 -15.90 -12.01 -22.04
C ARG A 588 -15.51 -11.42 -20.70
N LEU A 589 -14.26 -11.01 -20.55
CA LEU A 589 -13.71 -10.45 -19.33
C LEU A 589 -13.54 -8.94 -19.45
N TYR A 590 -14.02 -8.20 -18.46
CA TYR A 590 -13.96 -6.74 -18.43
C TYR A 590 -13.32 -6.26 -17.11
N GLY A 591 -12.51 -5.20 -17.22
CA GLY A 591 -11.96 -4.50 -16.06
C GLY A 591 -12.91 -3.40 -15.56
N CYS A 592 -13.14 -3.37 -14.25
CA CYS A 592 -13.96 -2.35 -13.59
C CYS A 592 -13.18 -1.04 -13.39
N LEU A 593 -13.88 0.09 -13.26
CA LEU A 593 -13.29 1.40 -12.91
C LEU A 593 -12.42 1.37 -11.64
N ARG A 594 -12.61 0.37 -10.78
CA ARG A 594 -11.81 0.17 -9.54
C ARG A 594 -10.39 -0.33 -9.78
N LEU A 595 -10.06 -0.76 -11.00
CA LEU A 595 -8.68 -1.02 -11.42
C LEU A 595 -7.86 0.27 -11.56
N ASN A 596 -8.50 1.44 -11.43
CA ASN A 596 -7.87 2.77 -11.46
C ASN A 596 -6.96 2.99 -12.67
N VAL A 597 -7.40 2.56 -13.86
CA VAL A 597 -6.62 2.71 -15.10
C VAL A 597 -6.64 4.16 -15.55
N THR A 598 -5.46 4.79 -15.58
CA THR A 598 -5.26 6.21 -15.92
C THR A 598 -4.25 6.44 -17.03
N ASN A 599 -3.55 5.40 -17.50
CA ASN A 599 -2.58 5.45 -18.58
C ASN A 599 -2.58 4.16 -19.41
N ARG A 600 -1.99 4.20 -20.60
CA ARG A 600 -1.94 3.08 -21.56
C ARG A 600 -1.16 1.89 -21.04
N ALA A 601 -0.05 2.13 -20.36
CA ALA A 601 0.77 1.07 -19.79
C ALA A 601 0.02 0.31 -18.69
N ALA A 602 -0.80 1.02 -17.85
CA ALA A 602 -1.66 0.40 -16.87
C ALA A 602 -2.78 -0.44 -17.52
N ALA A 603 -3.40 0.06 -18.61
CA ALA A 603 -4.40 -0.71 -19.36
C ALA A 603 -3.81 -2.01 -19.90
N ARG A 604 -2.62 -1.91 -20.52
CA ARG A 604 -1.89 -3.08 -21.02
C ARG A 604 -1.53 -4.06 -19.91
N MET A 605 -1.04 -3.56 -18.77
CA MET A 605 -0.68 -4.42 -17.66
C MET A 605 -1.89 -5.19 -17.11
N GLN A 606 -3.07 -4.57 -17.05
CA GLN A 606 -4.30 -5.27 -16.69
C GLN A 606 -4.69 -6.35 -17.73
N ALA A 607 -4.53 -6.07 -19.02
CA ALA A 607 -4.77 -7.05 -20.08
C ALA A 607 -3.80 -8.24 -20.00
N LEU A 608 -2.52 -7.97 -19.70
CA LEU A 608 -1.49 -8.97 -19.51
C LEU A 608 -1.82 -9.88 -18.32
N LEU A 609 -2.11 -9.32 -17.15
CA LEU A 609 -2.50 -10.06 -15.94
C LEU A 609 -3.74 -10.94 -16.18
N CYS A 610 -4.76 -10.38 -16.83
CA CYS A 610 -5.96 -11.14 -17.19
C CYS A 610 -5.59 -12.36 -18.05
N ARG A 611 -4.83 -12.15 -19.13
CA ARG A 611 -4.44 -13.20 -20.08
C ARG A 611 -3.54 -14.26 -19.45
N GLU A 612 -2.50 -13.86 -18.73
CA GLU A 612 -1.55 -14.80 -18.11
C GLU A 612 -2.23 -15.69 -17.06
N ILE A 613 -3.15 -15.12 -16.28
CA ILE A 613 -3.81 -15.86 -15.21
C ILE A 613 -4.99 -16.68 -15.71
N THR A 614 -5.84 -16.13 -16.59
CA THR A 614 -7.10 -16.79 -17.00
C THR A 614 -7.00 -17.55 -18.32
N GLY A 615 -5.98 -17.27 -19.13
CA GLY A 615 -5.86 -17.75 -20.52
C GLY A 615 -6.78 -17.01 -21.51
N LEU A 616 -7.61 -16.07 -21.03
CA LEU A 616 -8.56 -15.31 -21.85
C LEU A 616 -8.12 -13.85 -22.00
N PRO A 617 -8.43 -13.19 -23.12
CA PRO A 617 -8.12 -11.79 -23.31
C PRO A 617 -9.04 -10.89 -22.47
N LEU A 618 -8.55 -9.71 -22.09
CA LEU A 618 -9.38 -8.65 -21.54
C LEU A 618 -10.10 -7.94 -22.67
N CYS A 619 -11.43 -8.04 -22.72
CA CYS A 619 -12.26 -7.46 -23.79
C CYS A 619 -12.40 -5.95 -23.67
N GLY A 620 -12.25 -5.39 -22.49
CA GLY A 620 -12.31 -3.96 -22.26
C GLY A 620 -12.08 -3.58 -20.80
N VAL A 621 -11.86 -2.30 -20.56
CA VAL A 621 -11.69 -1.74 -19.22
C VAL A 621 -12.48 -0.42 -19.08
N ILE A 622 -13.23 -0.31 -17.97
CA ILE A 622 -13.86 0.96 -17.60
C ILE A 622 -12.79 1.85 -16.98
N LEU A 623 -12.47 2.94 -17.66
CA LEU A 623 -11.40 3.86 -17.26
C LEU A 623 -11.75 4.61 -15.96
N SER A 624 -10.72 5.09 -15.27
CA SER A 624 -10.90 5.88 -14.05
C SER A 624 -11.77 7.13 -14.30
N PRO A 625 -12.80 7.37 -13.46
CA PRO A 625 -13.63 8.57 -13.57
C PRO A 625 -12.91 9.87 -13.15
N GLU A 626 -11.66 9.81 -12.73
CA GLU A 626 -10.80 10.96 -12.47
C GLU A 626 -10.20 11.55 -13.76
N LEU A 627 -10.36 10.86 -14.91
CA LEU A 627 -9.85 11.31 -16.19
C LEU A 627 -10.72 12.41 -16.77
N THR A 628 -10.06 13.43 -17.31
CA THR A 628 -10.71 14.49 -18.12
C THR A 628 -11.01 13.99 -19.54
N LEU A 629 -11.92 14.67 -20.24
CA LEU A 629 -12.31 14.29 -21.60
C LEU A 629 -11.12 14.13 -22.58
N PRO A 630 -10.10 15.03 -22.59
CA PRO A 630 -8.91 14.82 -23.43
C PRO A 630 -8.12 13.57 -23.10
N ARG A 631 -7.99 13.21 -21.80
CA ARG A 631 -7.28 12.00 -21.37
C ARG A 631 -8.07 10.73 -21.72
N LEU A 632 -9.38 10.76 -21.55
CA LEU A 632 -10.25 9.66 -22.00
C LEU A 632 -10.11 9.43 -23.51
N ARG A 633 -10.11 10.51 -24.31
CA ARG A 633 -9.89 10.44 -25.76
C ARG A 633 -8.57 9.73 -26.09
N ASP A 634 -7.48 10.16 -25.46
CA ASP A 634 -6.14 9.63 -25.76
C ASP A 634 -6.05 8.13 -25.40
N LEU A 635 -6.65 7.70 -24.30
CA LEU A 635 -6.71 6.30 -23.86
C LEU A 635 -7.64 5.46 -24.73
N CYS A 636 -8.87 5.91 -25.02
CA CYS A 636 -9.83 5.15 -25.82
C CYS A 636 -9.33 4.90 -27.25
N ARG A 637 -8.58 5.86 -27.83
CA ARG A 637 -7.95 5.67 -29.14
C ARG A 637 -6.80 4.69 -29.14
N SER A 638 -6.07 4.61 -28.02
CA SER A 638 -4.86 3.79 -27.91
C SER A 638 -5.13 2.38 -27.40
N PHE A 639 -6.22 2.16 -26.69
CA PHE A 639 -6.66 0.88 -26.18
C PHE A 639 -8.13 0.66 -26.54
N PRO A 640 -8.41 0.03 -27.70
CA PRO A 640 -9.75 -0.29 -28.16
C PRO A 640 -10.56 -1.01 -27.13
N GLY A 641 -11.58 -1.13 -26.76
CA GLY A 641 -12.25 -1.78 -25.63
C GLY A 641 -12.28 -0.95 -24.34
N SER A 642 -11.53 0.16 -24.25
CA SER A 642 -11.68 1.08 -23.11
C SER A 642 -13.03 1.76 -23.15
N SER A 643 -13.71 1.80 -21.99
CA SER A 643 -15.02 2.44 -21.82
C SER A 643 -14.93 3.64 -20.88
N ALA A 644 -15.69 4.69 -21.16
CA ALA A 644 -15.92 5.79 -20.24
C ALA A 644 -17.31 5.67 -19.59
N VAL A 645 -17.41 6.02 -18.30
CA VAL A 645 -18.71 6.15 -17.63
C VAL A 645 -19.39 7.42 -18.14
N VAL A 646 -20.45 7.26 -18.93
CA VAL A 646 -21.18 8.37 -19.56
C VAL A 646 -22.51 8.72 -18.87
N TYR A 647 -23.00 7.82 -18.03
CA TYR A 647 -24.15 8.05 -17.16
C TYR A 647 -24.02 7.32 -15.85
N GLY A 648 -24.47 7.95 -14.78
CA GLY A 648 -24.76 7.32 -13.49
C GLY A 648 -24.02 7.94 -12.30
N ARG A 649 -24.32 7.43 -11.13
CA ARG A 649 -23.69 7.86 -9.88
C ARG A 649 -22.40 7.11 -9.66
N ILE A 650 -21.28 7.83 -9.74
CA ILE A 650 -19.96 7.24 -9.52
C ILE A 650 -19.82 6.80 -8.05
N PRO A 651 -19.33 5.58 -7.76
CA PRO A 651 -19.02 5.15 -6.40
C PRO A 651 -17.83 5.93 -5.85
N LEU A 652 -18.07 6.75 -4.84
CA LEU A 652 -17.07 7.65 -4.21
C LEU A 652 -16.22 6.94 -3.18
N MET A 653 -16.81 6.02 -2.41
CA MET A 653 -16.13 5.28 -1.34
C MET A 653 -16.63 3.85 -1.28
N LEU A 654 -15.71 2.95 -0.92
CA LEU A 654 -15.98 1.57 -0.54
C LEU A 654 -15.60 1.41 0.92
N LEU A 655 -16.51 1.00 1.77
CA LEU A 655 -16.37 0.96 3.23
C LEU A 655 -16.45 -0.48 3.73
N GLU A 656 -15.46 -0.92 4.48
CA GLU A 656 -15.53 -2.20 5.22
C GLU A 656 -16.48 -2.08 6.42
N LYS A 657 -16.56 -0.90 7.04
CA LYS A 657 -17.47 -0.58 8.13
C LYS A 657 -18.85 -0.22 7.58
N CYS A 658 -19.92 -0.77 8.18
CA CYS A 658 -21.31 -0.38 7.86
C CYS A 658 -21.60 1.02 8.39
N VAL A 659 -21.57 2.03 7.50
CA VAL A 659 -21.91 3.42 7.85
C VAL A 659 -23.41 3.63 8.06
N ILE A 660 -24.27 2.80 7.46
CA ILE A 660 -25.72 2.90 7.61
C ILE A 660 -26.12 2.76 9.07
N ARG A 661 -25.47 1.88 9.83
CA ARG A 661 -25.70 1.73 11.27
C ARG A 661 -25.45 3.04 12.04
N GLU A 662 -24.47 3.82 11.66
CA GLU A 662 -24.14 5.11 12.31
C GLU A 662 -25.19 6.20 12.02
N LEU A 663 -25.85 6.12 10.87
CA LEU A 663 -26.87 7.09 10.45
C LEU A 663 -28.24 6.85 11.10
N TYR A 664 -28.48 5.66 11.69
CA TYR A 664 -29.74 5.24 12.31
C TYR A 664 -29.53 4.99 13.82
N PRO A 665 -29.38 6.05 14.64
CA PRO A 665 -29.18 5.91 16.07
C PRO A 665 -30.38 5.24 16.75
N GLY A 666 -30.11 4.24 17.59
CA GLY A 666 -31.13 3.45 18.26
C GLY A 666 -31.37 2.06 17.65
N SER A 667 -30.71 1.70 16.56
CA SER A 667 -30.64 0.33 16.07
C SER A 667 -29.51 -0.41 16.80
N SER A 668 -29.62 -0.50 18.11
CA SER A 668 -28.57 -1.10 18.94
C SER A 668 -28.77 -2.60 19.07
N ASP A 669 -27.99 -3.37 18.32
CA ASP A 669 -27.37 -4.56 18.88
C ASP A 669 -25.99 -4.76 18.23
N PRO A 670 -24.88 -4.59 18.94
CA PRO A 670 -23.54 -4.78 18.41
C PRO A 670 -23.22 -6.25 18.12
N HIS A 671 -24.04 -7.20 18.57
CA HIS A 671 -23.73 -8.63 18.58
C HIS A 671 -24.64 -9.49 17.70
N LEU A 672 -25.56 -8.89 16.91
CA LEU A 672 -26.37 -9.70 16.02
C LEU A 672 -25.58 -10.02 14.73
N PRO A 673 -25.12 -11.29 14.58
CA PRO A 673 -24.81 -11.81 13.27
C PRO A 673 -26.10 -11.83 12.46
N ASP A 674 -26.01 -11.51 11.19
CA ASP A 674 -26.98 -11.73 10.11
C ASP A 674 -28.47 -11.91 10.54
N GLY A 675 -29.15 -10.87 10.91
CA GLY A 675 -30.57 -10.96 11.23
C GLY A 675 -31.15 -9.83 12.04
N GLY A 676 -30.37 -8.81 12.37
CA GLY A 676 -30.86 -7.65 13.11
C GLY A 676 -32.06 -7.00 12.41
N ALA A 677 -33.24 -7.14 12.99
CA ALA A 677 -34.48 -6.53 12.52
C ALA A 677 -34.53 -5.00 12.74
N GLY A 678 -33.37 -4.35 12.96
CA GLY A 678 -33.29 -2.93 13.24
C GLY A 678 -33.60 -2.04 12.04
N ALA A 679 -33.99 -0.80 12.30
CA ALA A 679 -34.35 0.20 11.28
C ALA A 679 -33.21 0.43 10.25
N SER A 680 -31.94 0.34 10.67
CA SER A 680 -30.78 0.46 9.79
C SER A 680 -30.68 -0.67 8.76
N CYS A 681 -30.90 -1.92 9.16
CA CYS A 681 -30.87 -3.08 8.26
C CYS A 681 -32.07 -3.08 7.31
N ALA A 682 -33.24 -2.65 7.77
CA ALA A 682 -34.42 -2.47 6.93
C ALA A 682 -34.19 -1.42 5.84
N ALA A 683 -33.66 -0.23 6.19
CA ALA A 683 -33.30 0.81 5.23
C ALA A 683 -32.18 0.34 4.25
N CYS A 684 -31.20 -0.41 4.76
CA CYS A 684 -30.16 -1.01 3.95
C CYS A 684 -30.73 -1.96 2.89
N ARG A 685 -31.65 -2.85 3.25
CA ARG A 685 -32.31 -3.79 2.33
C ARG A 685 -33.16 -3.08 1.27
N ARG A 686 -33.81 -1.96 1.62
CA ARG A 686 -34.60 -1.17 0.65
C ARG A 686 -33.76 -0.23 -0.21
N GLY A 687 -32.46 -0.07 0.09
CA GLY A 687 -31.57 0.87 -0.62
C GLY A 687 -31.90 2.35 -0.38
N GLU A 688 -32.49 2.67 0.77
CA GLU A 688 -32.98 4.03 1.12
C GLU A 688 -31.97 4.84 1.95
N ALA A 689 -30.82 4.27 2.28
CA ALA A 689 -29.84 4.93 3.13
C ALA A 689 -29.14 6.08 2.40
N VAL A 690 -29.04 7.24 3.05
CA VAL A 690 -28.42 8.45 2.50
C VAL A 690 -27.47 9.06 3.53
N LEU A 691 -26.31 9.46 3.09
CA LEU A 691 -25.37 10.29 3.85
C LEU A 691 -25.60 11.75 3.44
N ARG A 692 -26.01 12.61 4.39
CA ARG A 692 -26.28 14.02 4.12
C ARG A 692 -25.15 14.90 4.65
N ASP A 693 -24.53 15.70 3.80
CA ASP A 693 -23.47 16.63 4.21
C ASP A 693 -24.00 17.93 4.84
N ARG A 694 -23.08 18.82 5.22
CA ARG A 694 -23.38 20.12 5.82
C ARG A 694 -24.12 21.08 4.87
N THR A 695 -24.05 20.87 3.57
CA THR A 695 -24.72 21.69 2.55
C THR A 695 -26.09 21.16 2.20
N GLY A 696 -26.48 19.99 2.72
CA GLY A 696 -27.72 19.29 2.41
C GLY A 696 -27.61 18.34 1.22
N ALA A 697 -26.42 18.20 0.61
CA ALA A 697 -26.23 17.25 -0.48
C ALA A 697 -26.38 15.80 0.04
N GLU A 698 -27.13 14.99 -0.70
CA GLU A 698 -27.47 13.61 -0.34
C GLU A 698 -26.66 12.62 -1.20
N PHE A 699 -25.89 11.78 -0.51
CA PHE A 699 -25.07 10.74 -1.12
C PHE A 699 -25.71 9.38 -0.83
N PRO A 700 -26.27 8.68 -1.83
CA PRO A 700 -26.82 7.35 -1.62
C PRO A 700 -25.79 6.37 -1.08
N VAL A 701 -26.22 5.52 -0.15
CA VAL A 701 -25.37 4.48 0.44
C VAL A 701 -26.03 3.12 0.20
N LEU A 702 -25.39 2.30 -0.63
CA LEU A 702 -25.86 0.95 -0.92
C LEU A 702 -24.94 -0.09 -0.26
N ARG A 703 -25.54 -1.23 0.09
CA ARG A 703 -24.78 -2.39 0.56
C ARG A 703 -24.08 -3.09 -0.59
N CYS A 704 -22.98 -3.73 -0.31
CA CYS A 704 -22.37 -4.72 -1.19
C CYS A 704 -21.97 -5.96 -0.38
N ALA A 705 -21.41 -6.98 -1.05
CA ALA A 705 -21.06 -8.26 -0.42
C ALA A 705 -20.26 -8.06 0.88
N GLY A 706 -20.44 -8.94 1.86
CA GLY A 706 -19.73 -8.93 3.14
C GLY A 706 -20.15 -7.81 4.09
N HIS A 707 -21.40 -7.31 4.01
CA HIS A 707 -21.91 -6.17 4.78
C HIS A 707 -21.16 -4.84 4.57
N ARG A 708 -20.37 -4.74 3.53
CA ARG A 708 -19.69 -3.49 3.11
C ARG A 708 -20.69 -2.51 2.56
N ASN A 709 -20.33 -1.24 2.57
CA ASN A 709 -21.14 -0.18 1.97
C ASN A 709 -20.38 0.52 0.84
N GLN A 710 -21.12 1.01 -0.14
CA GLN A 710 -20.65 1.95 -1.14
C GLN A 710 -21.39 3.27 -1.00
N VAL A 711 -20.64 4.36 -0.94
CA VAL A 711 -21.19 5.73 -0.98
C VAL A 711 -21.10 6.22 -2.40
N PHE A 712 -22.23 6.66 -2.98
CA PHE A 712 -22.31 7.14 -4.34
C PHE A 712 -22.38 8.67 -4.42
N ASN A 713 -22.05 9.24 -5.57
CA ASN A 713 -22.14 10.67 -5.79
C ASN A 713 -23.59 11.16 -5.65
N SER A 714 -23.74 12.36 -5.10
CA SER A 714 -25.07 13.00 -4.90
C SER A 714 -25.81 13.22 -6.20
N LEU A 715 -25.08 13.56 -7.28
CA LEU A 715 -25.64 13.77 -8.61
C LEU A 715 -25.05 12.76 -9.61
N PRO A 716 -25.85 12.23 -10.54
CA PRO A 716 -25.30 11.38 -11.61
C PRO A 716 -24.46 12.22 -12.57
N VAL A 717 -23.42 11.63 -13.10
CA VAL A 717 -22.78 12.11 -14.34
C VAL A 717 -23.78 11.87 -15.48
N SER A 718 -23.88 12.78 -16.46
CA SER A 718 -24.62 12.54 -17.70
C SER A 718 -23.94 13.21 -18.88
N MET A 719 -23.68 12.42 -19.90
CA MET A 719 -23.17 12.81 -21.22
C MET A 719 -24.07 12.25 -22.35
N THR A 720 -25.28 11.80 -22.00
CA THR A 720 -26.21 11.16 -22.95
C THR A 720 -26.63 12.10 -24.08
N ASP A 721 -26.79 13.38 -23.75
CA ASP A 721 -27.08 14.45 -24.71
C ASP A 721 -25.85 15.00 -25.48
N ARG A 722 -24.69 14.38 -25.29
CA ARG A 722 -23.40 14.77 -25.90
C ARG A 722 -22.76 13.61 -26.66
N ALA A 723 -23.60 12.75 -27.24
CA ALA A 723 -23.17 11.59 -28.01
C ALA A 723 -22.21 11.96 -29.15
N ASP A 724 -22.46 13.11 -29.82
CA ASP A 724 -21.62 13.70 -30.88
C ASP A 724 -20.22 14.09 -30.35
N VAL A 725 -20.14 14.70 -29.17
CA VAL A 725 -18.86 15.06 -28.53
C VAL A 725 -18.06 13.80 -28.18
N LEU A 726 -18.71 12.78 -27.64
CA LEU A 726 -18.04 11.50 -27.31
C LEU A 726 -17.51 10.83 -28.57
N THR A 727 -18.31 10.74 -29.65
CA THR A 727 -17.93 10.12 -30.91
C THR A 727 -16.75 10.86 -31.56
N ARG A 728 -16.81 12.19 -31.65
CA ARG A 728 -15.71 13.01 -32.19
C ARG A 728 -14.40 12.84 -31.41
N ASN A 729 -14.50 12.55 -30.14
CA ASN A 729 -13.34 12.24 -29.29
C ASN A 729 -12.92 10.75 -29.32
N GLY A 730 -13.57 9.91 -30.12
CA GLY A 730 -13.25 8.48 -30.22
C GLY A 730 -13.66 7.66 -28.98
N ILE A 731 -14.58 8.18 -28.16
CA ILE A 731 -15.13 7.48 -27.00
C ILE A 731 -16.35 6.69 -27.48
N LEU A 732 -16.08 5.53 -28.07
CA LEU A 732 -17.11 4.68 -28.70
C LEU A 732 -17.70 3.69 -27.68
N ASN A 733 -16.92 3.16 -26.75
CA ASN A 733 -17.44 2.29 -25.69
C ASN A 733 -17.93 3.14 -24.52
N ARG A 734 -19.24 3.06 -24.25
CA ARG A 734 -19.97 3.92 -23.30
C ARG A 734 -20.61 3.07 -22.22
N HIS A 735 -20.17 3.28 -20.99
CA HIS A 735 -20.68 2.52 -19.84
C HIS A 735 -21.66 3.34 -19.03
N PHE A 736 -22.78 2.71 -18.63
CA PHE A 736 -23.83 3.29 -17.79
C PHE A 736 -23.85 2.62 -16.42
N LEU A 737 -24.04 3.40 -15.37
CA LEU A 737 -24.15 2.91 -13.99
C LEU A 737 -25.53 3.23 -13.45
N PHE A 738 -26.40 2.23 -13.34
CA PHE A 738 -27.70 2.35 -12.72
C PHE A 738 -27.64 1.84 -11.29
N THR A 739 -27.92 2.72 -10.33
CA THR A 739 -27.75 2.47 -8.89
C THR A 739 -29.11 2.50 -8.19
N VAL A 740 -29.61 3.70 -7.89
CA VAL A 740 -30.89 3.93 -7.19
C VAL A 740 -32.07 4.21 -8.14
N GLU A 741 -31.81 4.32 -9.43
CA GLU A 741 -32.77 4.69 -10.43
C GLU A 741 -33.91 3.66 -10.52
N ALA A 742 -35.17 4.15 -10.58
CA ALA A 742 -36.33 3.31 -10.88
C ALA A 742 -36.31 2.86 -12.36
N PRO A 743 -36.94 1.74 -12.74
CA PRO A 743 -37.01 1.26 -14.12
C PRO A 743 -37.44 2.33 -15.13
N THR A 744 -38.42 3.17 -14.78
CA THR A 744 -38.90 4.28 -15.61
C THR A 744 -37.84 5.36 -15.86
N VAL A 745 -36.91 5.56 -14.91
CA VAL A 745 -35.76 6.46 -15.09
C VAL A 745 -34.73 5.84 -16.02
N VAL A 746 -34.50 4.53 -15.93
CA VAL A 746 -33.63 3.79 -16.84
C VAL A 746 -34.10 3.99 -18.29
N ASP A 747 -35.39 3.77 -18.56
CA ASP A 747 -35.97 3.94 -19.90
C ASP A 747 -35.83 5.38 -20.41
N ARG A 748 -36.00 6.37 -19.53
CA ARG A 748 -35.79 7.79 -19.87
C ARG A 748 -34.33 8.09 -20.24
N VAL A 749 -33.37 7.50 -19.50
CA VAL A 749 -31.94 7.65 -19.80
C VAL A 749 -31.60 7.03 -21.15
N ILE A 750 -32.16 5.88 -21.46
CA ILE A 750 -31.98 5.21 -22.76
C ILE A 750 -32.58 6.08 -23.89
N ALA A 751 -33.79 6.61 -23.69
CA ALA A 751 -34.40 7.53 -24.65
C ALA A 751 -33.51 8.77 -24.91
N SER A 752 -32.96 9.36 -23.83
CA SER A 752 -32.00 10.46 -23.93
C SER A 752 -30.75 10.09 -24.76
N ALA A 753 -30.18 8.90 -24.50
CA ALA A 753 -29.01 8.43 -25.22
C ALA A 753 -29.26 8.17 -26.72
N ARG A 754 -30.51 7.76 -27.08
CA ARG A 754 -30.96 7.54 -28.45
C ARG A 754 -31.21 8.86 -29.19
N THR A 755 -31.82 9.82 -28.51
CA THR A 755 -32.29 11.07 -29.12
C THR A 755 -31.31 12.23 -28.99
N GLY A 756 -30.32 12.15 -28.14
CA GLY A 756 -29.41 13.24 -27.83
C GLY A 756 -30.04 14.37 -27.00
N THR A 757 -31.18 14.13 -26.36
CA THR A 757 -31.86 15.10 -25.49
C THR A 757 -31.41 14.97 -24.02
N PRO A 758 -31.40 16.05 -23.20
CA PRO A 758 -31.06 15.96 -21.79
C PRO A 758 -32.01 15.03 -21.03
N VAL A 759 -31.46 14.27 -20.07
CA VAL A 759 -32.24 13.34 -19.22
C VAL A 759 -33.29 14.07 -18.35
N GLY A 760 -33.07 15.34 -18.07
CA GLY A 760 -33.82 16.11 -17.06
C GLY A 760 -33.29 15.87 -15.64
N GLY A 761 -33.51 16.87 -14.76
CA GLY A 761 -32.96 16.91 -13.41
C GLY A 761 -31.48 17.39 -13.36
N GLU A 762 -30.97 17.53 -12.13
CA GLU A 762 -29.59 17.96 -11.94
C GLU A 762 -28.59 16.83 -12.25
N THR A 763 -27.62 17.13 -13.09
CA THR A 763 -26.57 16.20 -13.49
C THR A 763 -25.19 16.88 -13.47
N ARG A 764 -24.13 16.08 -13.43
CA ARG A 764 -22.75 16.55 -13.61
C ARG A 764 -22.23 16.18 -15.02
N ARG A 765 -21.21 16.89 -15.47
CA ARG A 765 -20.50 16.58 -16.72
C ARG A 765 -19.13 15.95 -16.41
N ILE A 766 -18.63 15.17 -17.34
CA ILE A 766 -17.20 14.80 -17.37
C ILE A 766 -16.40 16.09 -17.60
N ARG A 767 -15.36 16.32 -16.81
CA ARG A 767 -14.49 17.50 -16.87
C ARG A 767 -13.58 17.51 -18.10
#